data_efec0c344add084945b54aa1df5e80f9
#
_entry.id   efec0c344add084945b54aa1df5e80f9
#
_cell.length_a   1.000
_cell.length_b   1.000
_cell.length_c   1.000
_cell.angle_alpha   90.00
_cell.angle_beta   90.00
_cell.angle_gamma   90.00
#
_symmetry.space_group_name_H-M   'P 1'
#
loop_
_entity.id
_entity.type
_entity.pdbx_description
1 polymer ?
#
loop_
_entity_poly.entity_id
_entity_poly.type
_entity_poly.pdbx_seq_one_letter_code
_entity_poly.pdbx_strand_id
1 'polypeptide(L)'
;MKGLRRFLLPVGLLLTTSQAALAQSSVAAPQDGATSDIVVTARRTAENIQETPVSVVAFGADSLRQANIRDTQDLLVKTPGVFLAGSGGRENTNFSIRGQSKALAGNSAPGVISYFAEVPSPTTGSSIPTYDLSSVQVLKGPQGTLFGRNTTGGALLYYPTAPDYKLGGYAKASYGNYDARLLEAAVNIPLTSDTLAVRIAGQLQKRDGWTKNIGVGGNPDDLNSRAIRGSILFEPSAAFRNTLIVDYYHNDAVGGASVLTNVLPGPNGLTATGTANAALAQLALQRARGPRVINSDVDAFEKVERFGITNRTEFDLSDDITLINIFGYRRTKIDYYSSVDGLPTLIADGSGAIPAGLPVTIVGGRQTSDVRQISDEVQLKGSALGNRLDWLVGAFYLDSKPRGPSGSYIPVFTLPGITDARFNYSFYTEKSRALFGNVNYEIADGLHVNLGVRHTWDKIEACVGGGLNNQPVVSPDECANGAAVIRNSSVNETSSKALTWQLGVDWKASDAVFLYAVTRRGYRAGGINSPTLAGRLVPFQSFAPEKVTDVEAGVRSDFTAGGVKLQFNASPFVGWYNNVQVPISGLNTQASCSTTAPGGTNPPRSPDGDCDASNDPSGGTLLVNAGKTRVAGIDLSTRIQPTSTLAFDAGATLLDLKSRSLTVPADLRPYLAALKVPFNLVAKTTVTAGLRWTLPVSPSFAETVFNLDYYHSSKVRSSDQVLPAYDLVNSRLDLNGIGDSRADISFFVRNLFDKKYLASSNVGSAALGIFSGFYGAPRTYGVEVRYRFGE
;
A
#
# COMPACT_ATOMS: atom_id res chain seq x y z
N MET A 1 30.33 46.57 0.98
CA MET A 1 31.34 47.27 1.76
C MET A 1 31.35 46.77 3.19
N LYS A 2 32.51 46.24 3.60
CA LYS A 2 33.07 46.11 4.98
C LYS A 2 32.14 45.49 6.03
N GLY A 3 32.46 44.49 6.80
CA GLY A 3 33.77 43.88 7.05
C GLY A 3 33.63 42.71 8.04
N LEU A 4 34.50 41.76 7.82
CA LEU A 4 34.80 40.61 8.69
C LEU A 4 35.43 41.04 10.01
N ARG A 5 35.21 40.33 11.10
CA ARG A 5 36.25 40.01 12.09
C ARG A 5 36.03 38.72 12.83
N ARG A 6 37.11 37.94 12.85
CA ARG A 6 37.36 36.66 13.54
C ARG A 6 37.43 36.82 15.05
N PHE A 7 37.07 35.78 15.80
CA PHE A 7 37.69 35.47 17.10
C PHE A 7 38.00 33.97 17.17
N LEU A 8 39.28 33.66 17.23
CA LEU A 8 39.88 32.39 17.64
C LEU A 8 40.37 32.57 19.08
N LEU A 9 40.11 31.61 19.95
CA LEU A 9 40.84 31.38 21.16
C LEU A 9 40.93 29.89 21.46
N PRO A 10 42.12 29.36 21.86
CA PRO A 10 42.32 27.93 22.09
C PRO A 10 42.09 27.58 23.57
N VAL A 11 41.61 26.37 23.81
CA VAL A 11 41.61 25.77 25.16
C VAL A 11 42.35 24.45 25.10
N GLY A 12 43.37 24.40 25.94
CA GLY A 12 44.33 23.32 26.02
C GLY A 12 43.82 22.09 26.78
N LEU A 13 44.58 21.10 26.55
CA LEU A 13 44.56 19.71 26.98
C LEU A 13 44.76 19.55 28.50
N LEU A 14 43.92 18.71 29.15
CA LEU A 14 44.28 17.98 30.35
C LEU A 14 43.69 16.57 30.33
N LEU A 15 44.58 15.60 30.16
CA LEU A 15 44.33 14.17 30.28
C LEU A 15 44.33 13.77 31.75
N THR A 16 43.29 13.11 32.22
CA THR A 16 43.39 12.18 33.37
C THR A 16 42.59 10.90 33.06
N THR A 17 43.32 9.80 33.08
CA THR A 17 42.83 8.42 32.90
C THR A 17 42.17 7.91 34.19
N SER A 18 40.96 7.42 34.09
CA SER A 18 40.42 6.43 35.04
C SER A 18 39.64 5.35 34.29
N GLN A 19 40.19 4.16 34.28
CA GLN A 19 39.53 2.95 33.80
C GLN A 19 38.49 2.50 34.85
N ALA A 20 37.23 2.51 34.49
CA ALA A 20 36.19 1.71 35.14
C ALA A 20 35.55 0.81 34.05
N ALA A 21 35.74 -0.47 34.21
CA ALA A 21 35.11 -1.49 33.36
C ALA A 21 33.60 -1.56 33.68
N LEU A 22 32.79 -1.07 32.77
CA LEU A 22 31.36 -1.33 32.75
C LEU A 22 31.07 -2.36 31.63
N ALA A 23 30.50 -3.47 32.02
CA ALA A 23 30.03 -4.47 31.10
C ALA A 23 28.90 -3.89 30.24
N GLN A 24 29.23 -3.54 29.00
CA GLN A 24 28.24 -3.17 27.98
C GLN A 24 27.57 -4.43 27.48
N SER A 25 26.29 -4.58 27.74
CA SER A 25 25.43 -5.41 26.91
C SER A 25 25.26 -4.71 25.59
N SER A 26 26.25 -4.86 24.71
CA SER A 26 26.13 -4.47 23.33
C SER A 26 25.12 -5.41 22.66
N VAL A 27 23.94 -4.89 22.31
CA VAL A 27 23.14 -5.52 21.26
C VAL A 27 24.00 -5.46 20.00
N ALA A 28 24.65 -6.56 19.68
CA ALA A 28 25.47 -6.70 18.51
C ALA A 28 24.63 -6.40 17.27
N ALA A 29 25.14 -5.56 16.40
CA ALA A 29 24.61 -5.42 15.05
C ALA A 29 24.60 -6.82 14.39
N PRO A 30 23.53 -7.19 13.66
CA PRO A 30 23.43 -8.51 13.07
C PRO A 30 24.59 -8.75 12.10
N GLN A 31 25.39 -9.78 12.35
CA GLN A 31 26.37 -10.26 11.40
C GLN A 31 25.66 -10.92 10.21
N ASP A 32 26.09 -10.58 9.01
CA ASP A 32 25.59 -11.06 7.74
C ASP A 32 25.51 -12.59 7.65
N GLY A 33 24.34 -13.12 7.29
CA GLY A 33 24.23 -14.42 6.66
C GLY A 33 23.12 -15.37 7.10
N ALA A 34 22.48 -15.19 8.24
CA ALA A 34 21.41 -16.10 8.67
C ALA A 34 20.06 -15.37 8.76
N THR A 35 19.04 -15.90 8.09
CA THR A 35 17.64 -15.45 8.24
C THR A 35 17.10 -15.66 9.66
N SER A 36 17.78 -16.45 10.47
CA SER A 36 17.49 -16.63 11.89
C SER A 36 17.63 -15.36 12.71
N ASP A 37 18.38 -14.37 12.24
CA ASP A 37 18.67 -13.15 13.00
C ASP A 37 17.77 -11.96 12.59
N ILE A 38 16.76 -12.17 11.72
CA ILE A 38 15.82 -11.12 11.37
C ILE A 38 14.89 -10.84 12.54
N VAL A 39 15.06 -9.66 13.14
CA VAL A 39 14.18 -9.16 14.20
C VAL A 39 12.94 -8.54 13.58
N VAL A 40 11.78 -8.95 14.04
CA VAL A 40 10.47 -8.39 13.65
C VAL A 40 9.78 -7.77 14.86
N THR A 41 8.86 -6.84 14.58
CA THR A 41 8.10 -6.13 15.62
C THR A 41 6.60 -6.38 15.47
N ALA A 42 6.25 -7.58 15.01
CA ALA A 42 4.90 -8.00 14.73
C ALA A 42 3.95 -7.92 15.95
N ARG A 43 4.49 -8.07 17.16
CA ARG A 43 3.75 -7.96 18.42
C ARG A 43 4.07 -6.68 19.21
N ARG A 44 4.57 -5.63 18.56
CA ARG A 44 5.06 -4.39 19.21
C ARG A 44 6.27 -4.62 20.13
N THR A 45 6.89 -5.79 20.05
CA THR A 45 8.11 -6.20 20.75
C THR A 45 9.08 -6.73 19.70
N ALA A 46 10.36 -6.46 19.87
CA ALA A 46 11.41 -7.00 19.00
C ALA A 46 11.58 -8.50 19.26
N GLU A 47 11.35 -9.32 18.25
CA GLU A 47 11.35 -10.78 18.35
C GLU A 47 12.06 -11.40 17.15
N ASN A 48 12.61 -12.58 17.34
CA ASN A 48 13.13 -13.37 16.23
C ASN A 48 11.98 -13.82 15.30
N ILE A 49 12.13 -13.66 13.99
CA ILE A 49 11.10 -14.06 13.01
C ILE A 49 10.74 -15.55 13.12
N GLN A 50 11.66 -16.43 13.53
CA GLN A 50 11.44 -17.87 13.69
C GLN A 50 10.69 -18.22 14.99
N GLU A 51 10.56 -17.29 15.93
CA GLU A 51 9.82 -17.45 17.18
C GLU A 51 8.56 -16.57 17.23
N THR A 52 8.14 -16.01 16.08
CA THR A 52 6.98 -15.13 16.02
C THR A 52 5.73 -15.90 15.57
N PRO A 53 4.65 -15.95 16.38
CA PRO A 53 3.45 -16.75 16.10
C PRO A 53 2.47 -16.05 15.13
N VAL A 54 3.00 -15.59 14.00
CA VAL A 54 2.22 -14.97 12.92
C VAL A 54 2.90 -15.19 11.57
N SER A 55 2.12 -15.32 10.49
CA SER A 55 2.69 -15.37 9.14
C SER A 55 3.26 -14.00 8.79
N VAL A 56 4.58 -13.90 8.71
CA VAL A 56 5.32 -12.67 8.43
C VAL A 56 6.40 -12.91 7.38
N VAL A 57 6.60 -11.93 6.49
CA VAL A 57 7.77 -11.83 5.60
C VAL A 57 8.50 -10.54 5.96
N ALA A 58 9.77 -10.64 6.27
CA ALA A 58 10.58 -9.49 6.65
C ALA A 58 11.84 -9.39 5.79
N PHE A 59 12.21 -8.17 5.49
CA PHE A 59 13.42 -7.81 4.74
C PHE A 59 14.23 -6.84 5.61
N GLY A 60 15.42 -7.22 6.02
CA GLY A 60 16.40 -6.32 6.60
C GLY A 60 17.05 -5.43 5.53
N ALA A 61 17.89 -4.47 5.94
CA ALA A 61 18.52 -3.50 5.05
C ALA A 61 19.30 -4.17 3.90
N ASP A 62 20.08 -5.22 4.18
CA ASP A 62 20.83 -5.94 3.15
C ASP A 62 19.92 -6.77 2.24
N SER A 63 18.89 -7.39 2.77
CA SER A 63 17.90 -8.10 1.96
C SER A 63 17.16 -7.16 1.01
N LEU A 64 16.80 -5.94 1.44
CA LEU A 64 16.20 -4.91 0.61
C LEU A 64 17.15 -4.50 -0.53
N ARG A 65 18.43 -4.34 -0.23
CA ARG A 65 19.48 -4.00 -1.20
C ARG A 65 19.69 -5.13 -2.21
N GLN A 66 19.93 -6.35 -1.75
CA GLN A 66 20.21 -7.52 -2.59
C GLN A 66 19.02 -7.87 -3.49
N ALA A 67 17.80 -7.75 -2.97
CA ALA A 67 16.56 -7.91 -3.73
C ALA A 67 16.28 -6.73 -4.68
N ASN A 68 17.12 -5.67 -4.68
CA ASN A 68 16.95 -4.48 -5.49
C ASN A 68 15.55 -3.85 -5.36
N ILE A 69 15.05 -3.82 -4.10
CA ILE A 69 13.74 -3.23 -3.78
C ILE A 69 13.92 -1.71 -3.74
N ARG A 70 13.35 -1.02 -4.71
CA ARG A 70 13.45 0.44 -4.90
C ARG A 70 12.13 1.15 -4.69
N ASP A 71 11.03 0.43 -4.84
CA ASP A 71 9.69 0.91 -4.61
C ASP A 71 8.80 -0.20 -4.02
N THR A 72 7.59 0.18 -3.66
CA THR A 72 6.61 -0.76 -3.10
C THR A 72 6.22 -1.88 -4.06
N GLN A 73 6.32 -1.68 -5.38
CA GLN A 73 5.98 -2.72 -6.37
C GLN A 73 7.02 -3.84 -6.39
N ASP A 74 8.28 -3.52 -6.10
CA ASP A 74 9.34 -4.52 -6.03
C ASP A 74 9.16 -5.52 -4.88
N LEU A 75 8.48 -5.12 -3.79
CA LEU A 75 8.14 -6.02 -2.68
C LEU A 75 7.28 -7.21 -3.12
N LEU A 76 6.43 -7.04 -4.14
CA LEU A 76 5.51 -8.09 -4.61
C LEU A 76 6.25 -9.32 -5.10
N VAL A 77 7.32 -9.12 -5.87
CA VAL A 77 8.10 -10.22 -6.48
C VAL A 77 8.78 -11.09 -5.42
N LYS A 78 8.93 -10.54 -4.20
CA LYS A 78 9.57 -11.23 -3.06
C LYS A 78 8.58 -11.69 -1.98
N THR A 79 7.30 -11.30 -2.10
CA THR A 79 6.30 -11.55 -1.05
C THR A 79 5.11 -12.30 -1.62
N PRO A 80 5.12 -13.65 -1.62
CA PRO A 80 3.99 -14.41 -2.10
C PRO A 80 2.71 -14.09 -1.30
N GLY A 81 1.56 -14.07 -1.98
CA GLY A 81 0.26 -13.76 -1.38
C GLY A 81 -0.05 -12.28 -1.21
N VAL A 82 0.85 -11.38 -1.61
CA VAL A 82 0.60 -9.94 -1.70
C VAL A 82 0.34 -9.58 -3.15
N PHE A 83 -0.69 -8.79 -3.39
CA PHE A 83 -0.99 -8.21 -4.69
C PHE A 83 -1.12 -6.70 -4.54
N LEU A 84 -0.71 -5.95 -5.56
CA LEU A 84 -0.79 -4.51 -5.60
C LEU A 84 -1.54 -4.08 -6.85
N ALA A 85 -2.56 -3.29 -6.70
CA ALA A 85 -3.23 -2.63 -7.79
C ALA A 85 -3.04 -1.12 -7.68
N GLY A 86 -2.71 -0.48 -8.79
CA GLY A 86 -2.84 0.96 -8.97
C GLY A 86 -4.19 1.28 -9.61
N SER A 87 -4.75 2.43 -9.32
CA SER A 87 -5.90 2.99 -10.04
C SER A 87 -5.54 4.40 -10.50
N GLY A 88 -5.32 4.56 -11.81
CA GLY A 88 -5.03 5.86 -12.42
C GLY A 88 -3.63 6.41 -12.18
N GLY A 89 -3.05 6.18 -11.00
CA GLY A 89 -1.73 6.66 -10.62
C GLY A 89 -0.87 5.56 -10.02
N ARG A 90 0.44 5.69 -10.16
CA ARG A 90 1.45 4.78 -9.62
C ARG A 90 1.51 4.84 -8.08
N GLU A 91 1.26 6.01 -7.55
CA GLU A 91 1.32 6.34 -6.13
C GLU A 91 0.01 6.06 -5.38
N ASN A 92 -1.10 5.89 -6.10
CA ASN A 92 -2.38 5.50 -5.51
C ASN A 92 -2.48 3.97 -5.46
N THR A 93 -1.68 3.37 -4.60
CA THR A 93 -1.54 1.92 -4.46
C THR A 93 -2.59 1.33 -3.52
N ASN A 94 -3.05 0.14 -3.86
CA ASN A 94 -3.99 -0.66 -3.08
C ASN A 94 -3.43 -2.06 -2.86
N PHE A 95 -3.05 -2.35 -1.64
CA PHE A 95 -2.56 -3.69 -1.27
C PHE A 95 -3.71 -4.66 -1.08
N SER A 96 -3.48 -5.89 -1.52
CA SER A 96 -4.33 -7.05 -1.23
C SER A 96 -3.50 -8.15 -0.59
N ILE A 97 -3.91 -8.60 0.58
CA ILE A 97 -3.33 -9.76 1.28
C ILE A 97 -4.48 -10.69 1.64
N ARG A 98 -4.33 -12.00 1.35
CA ARG A 98 -5.36 -13.02 1.61
C ARG A 98 -6.75 -12.62 1.07
N GLY A 99 -6.79 -11.90 -0.05
CA GLY A 99 -8.04 -11.46 -0.68
C GLY A 99 -8.69 -10.23 -0.09
N GLN A 100 -8.01 -9.54 0.82
CA GLN A 100 -8.48 -8.30 1.41
C GLN A 100 -7.80 -7.11 0.79
N SER A 101 -8.59 -6.26 0.14
CA SER A 101 -8.13 -5.05 -0.54
C SER A 101 -9.12 -3.91 -0.33
N LYS A 102 -8.73 -2.69 -0.66
CA LYS A 102 -9.68 -1.58 -0.84
C LYS A 102 -10.50 -1.83 -2.10
N ALA A 103 -11.78 -1.53 -2.10
CA ALA A 103 -12.57 -1.53 -3.32
C ALA A 103 -11.99 -0.52 -4.31
N LEU A 104 -11.89 -0.89 -5.59
CA LEU A 104 -11.35 -0.01 -6.64
C LEU A 104 -12.26 1.20 -6.92
N ALA A 105 -13.54 1.06 -6.65
CA ALA A 105 -14.53 2.13 -6.74
C ALA A 105 -15.20 2.33 -5.37
N GLY A 106 -15.63 3.57 -5.10
CA GLY A 106 -16.22 3.95 -3.82
C GLY A 106 -15.19 4.30 -2.74
N ASN A 107 -15.70 4.69 -1.59
CA ASN A 107 -14.91 5.22 -0.47
C ASN A 107 -14.67 4.20 0.65
N SER A 108 -14.39 2.94 0.31
CA SER A 108 -14.08 1.93 1.32
C SER A 108 -12.74 2.17 1.99
N ALA A 109 -12.65 1.81 3.25
CA ALA A 109 -11.36 1.70 3.91
C ALA A 109 -10.52 0.55 3.30
N PRO A 110 -9.19 0.61 3.32
CA PRO A 110 -8.34 -0.50 2.91
C PRO A 110 -8.50 -1.70 3.86
N GLY A 111 -8.20 -2.93 3.38
CA GLY A 111 -8.06 -4.11 4.22
C GLY A 111 -6.63 -4.34 4.71
N VAL A 112 -5.68 -3.57 4.18
CA VAL A 112 -4.25 -3.61 4.50
C VAL A 112 -3.75 -2.18 4.66
N ILE A 113 -3.11 -1.87 5.77
CA ILE A 113 -2.55 -0.54 6.08
C ILE A 113 -1.03 -0.58 6.12
N SER A 114 -0.40 0.49 5.62
CA SER A 114 1.04 0.74 5.77
C SER A 114 1.30 1.59 7.02
N TYR A 115 2.35 1.24 7.74
CA TYR A 115 2.87 1.99 8.90
C TYR A 115 4.30 2.43 8.60
N PHE A 116 4.61 3.67 8.90
CA PHE A 116 5.98 4.17 8.84
C PHE A 116 6.44 4.57 10.26
N ALA A 117 7.51 3.93 10.72
CA ALA A 117 7.98 4.11 12.11
C ALA A 117 6.81 4.01 13.12
N GLU A 118 5.99 2.97 13.02
CA GLU A 118 4.80 2.65 13.82
C GLU A 118 3.59 3.59 13.66
N VAL A 119 3.71 4.70 12.92
CA VAL A 119 2.62 5.62 12.63
C VAL A 119 1.82 5.14 11.41
N PRO A 120 0.48 4.99 11.51
CA PRO A 120 -0.33 4.58 10.38
C PRO A 120 -0.37 5.65 9.28
N SER A 121 -0.26 5.22 8.03
CA SER A 121 -0.43 6.10 6.87
C SER A 121 -1.92 6.45 6.66
N PRO A 122 -2.23 7.64 6.13
CA PRO A 122 -3.58 7.95 5.66
C PRO A 122 -4.10 6.90 4.69
N THR A 123 -5.41 6.70 4.66
CA THR A 123 -6.07 5.70 3.80
C THR A 123 -5.94 5.99 2.30
N THR A 124 -5.50 7.19 1.95
CA THR A 124 -5.16 7.62 0.59
C THR A 124 -3.65 7.81 0.48
N GLY A 125 -3.01 7.25 -0.56
CA GLY A 125 -1.57 7.39 -0.78
C GLY A 125 -0.72 6.54 0.16
N SER A 126 -0.95 5.24 0.16
CA SER A 126 -0.27 4.27 1.05
C SER A 126 1.14 3.84 0.58
N SER A 127 1.63 4.32 -0.57
CA SER A 127 3.00 4.09 -1.01
C SER A 127 3.99 4.81 -0.10
N ILE A 128 5.06 4.14 0.30
CA ILE A 128 6.12 4.69 1.16
C ILE A 128 7.45 4.52 0.42
N PRO A 129 8.27 5.60 0.31
CA PRO A 129 9.59 5.51 -0.28
C PRO A 129 10.49 4.53 0.48
N THR A 130 11.19 3.64 -0.25
CA THR A 130 11.95 2.52 0.31
C THR A 130 13.45 2.79 0.42
N TYR A 131 13.86 4.05 0.67
CA TYR A 131 15.26 4.40 0.88
C TYR A 131 15.62 4.44 2.36
N ASP A 132 16.86 4.07 2.66
CA ASP A 132 17.45 4.11 4.01
C ASP A 132 16.52 3.50 5.08
N LEU A 133 16.06 2.28 4.82
CA LEU A 133 15.24 1.50 5.73
C LEU A 133 16.08 0.42 6.41
N SER A 134 15.88 0.25 7.71
CA SER A 134 16.42 -0.88 8.47
C SER A 134 15.64 -2.16 8.21
N SER A 135 14.31 -2.06 8.03
CA SER A 135 13.48 -3.22 7.67
C SER A 135 12.15 -2.84 7.02
N VAL A 136 11.60 -3.78 6.24
CA VAL A 136 10.21 -3.81 5.81
C VAL A 136 9.62 -5.15 6.23
N GLN A 137 8.48 -5.12 6.91
CA GLN A 137 7.80 -6.32 7.40
C GLN A 137 6.39 -6.37 6.84
N VAL A 138 5.98 -7.52 6.31
CA VAL A 138 4.64 -7.78 5.78
C VAL A 138 3.96 -8.80 6.66
N LEU A 139 3.03 -8.33 7.49
CA LEU A 139 2.22 -9.16 8.36
C LEU A 139 0.99 -9.65 7.60
N LYS A 140 0.76 -10.95 7.56
CA LYS A 140 -0.38 -11.55 6.87
C LYS A 140 -1.47 -11.99 7.84
N GLY A 141 -2.73 -11.80 7.44
CA GLY A 141 -3.90 -12.09 8.27
C GLY A 141 -4.28 -10.95 9.22
N PRO A 142 -5.40 -11.07 9.95
CA PRO A 142 -5.95 -10.01 10.76
C PRO A 142 -5.00 -9.53 11.86
N GLN A 143 -4.79 -8.21 11.96
CA GLN A 143 -3.93 -7.56 12.94
C GLN A 143 -4.71 -6.57 13.83
N GLY A 144 -6.00 -6.83 14.03
CA GLY A 144 -6.93 -5.88 14.66
C GLY A 144 -6.62 -5.53 16.11
N THR A 145 -5.90 -6.36 16.86
CA THR A 145 -5.62 -6.15 18.28
C THR A 145 -4.51 -5.12 18.48
N LEU A 146 -3.36 -5.29 17.87
CA LEU A 146 -2.21 -4.42 18.08
C LEU A 146 -2.12 -3.27 17.08
N PHE A 147 -2.57 -3.49 15.82
CA PHE A 147 -2.53 -2.48 14.77
C PHE A 147 -3.88 -1.81 14.51
N GLY A 148 -4.97 -2.39 15.03
CA GLY A 148 -6.28 -1.77 15.05
C GLY A 148 -7.06 -1.91 13.74
N ARG A 149 -7.80 -0.84 13.38
CA ARG A 149 -8.74 -0.85 12.27
C ARG A 149 -8.07 -1.08 10.90
N ASN A 150 -8.84 -1.58 9.95
CA ASN A 150 -8.45 -1.68 8.54
C ASN A 150 -7.27 -2.63 8.27
N THR A 151 -7.06 -3.60 9.14
CA THR A 151 -6.00 -4.62 9.06
C THR A 151 -6.57 -6.03 8.93
N THR A 152 -7.69 -6.20 8.20
CA THR A 152 -8.34 -7.50 8.01
C THR A 152 -7.51 -8.46 7.15
N GLY A 153 -6.71 -7.93 6.24
CA GLY A 153 -5.80 -8.70 5.39
C GLY A 153 -4.39 -8.75 5.94
N GLY A 154 -3.96 -7.70 6.66
CA GLY A 154 -2.60 -7.58 7.17
C GLY A 154 -2.13 -6.14 7.33
N ALA A 155 -0.81 -5.99 7.53
CA ALA A 155 -0.16 -4.69 7.64
C ALA A 155 1.24 -4.74 7.00
N LEU A 156 1.68 -3.59 6.46
CA LEU A 156 3.04 -3.36 6.01
C LEU A 156 3.72 -2.39 6.96
N LEU A 157 4.85 -2.79 7.53
CA LEU A 157 5.59 -1.98 8.49
C LEU A 157 6.93 -1.57 7.86
N TYR A 158 7.20 -0.28 7.81
CA TYR A 158 8.42 0.31 7.28
C TYR A 158 9.17 0.97 8.42
N TYR A 159 10.37 0.48 8.70
CA TYR A 159 11.25 1.04 9.72
C TYR A 159 12.43 1.74 9.08
N PRO A 160 12.58 3.07 9.25
CA PRO A 160 13.77 3.78 8.82
C PRO A 160 14.98 3.35 9.64
N THR A 161 16.18 3.49 9.05
CA THR A 161 17.42 3.33 9.80
C THR A 161 17.52 4.40 10.88
N ALA A 162 17.66 3.99 12.12
CA ALA A 162 17.81 4.90 13.26
C ALA A 162 19.19 5.57 13.25
N PRO A 163 19.34 6.78 13.81
CA PRO A 163 20.65 7.31 14.17
C PRO A 163 21.35 6.41 15.19
N ASP A 164 22.68 6.41 15.17
CA ASP A 164 23.54 5.73 16.13
C ASP A 164 24.74 6.62 16.49
N TYR A 165 25.60 6.17 17.43
CA TYR A 165 26.72 6.94 17.93
C TYR A 165 28.03 6.72 17.17
N LYS A 166 27.93 6.26 15.91
CA LYS A 166 29.10 6.08 15.02
C LYS A 166 28.96 7.00 13.81
N LEU A 167 30.04 7.69 13.47
CA LEU A 167 30.08 8.47 12.22
C LEU A 167 30.12 7.50 11.04
N GLY A 168 29.13 7.55 10.16
CA GLY A 168 29.09 6.64 9.03
C GLY A 168 27.99 7.00 8.02
N GLY A 169 27.94 6.24 6.95
CA GLY A 169 26.93 6.45 5.95
C GLY A 169 27.26 5.81 4.60
N TYR A 170 26.49 6.20 3.59
CA TYR A 170 26.72 5.74 2.23
C TYR A 170 26.24 6.77 1.20
N ALA A 171 26.80 6.67 0.01
CA ALA A 171 26.30 7.30 -1.20
C ALA A 171 26.12 6.23 -2.28
N LYS A 172 25.00 6.27 -3.00
CA LYS A 172 24.63 5.31 -4.03
C LYS A 172 24.15 6.05 -5.26
N ALA A 173 24.69 5.67 -6.44
CA ALA A 173 24.24 6.17 -7.73
C ALA A 173 23.91 5.00 -8.64
N SER A 174 22.83 5.11 -9.42
CA SER A 174 22.46 4.09 -10.40
C SER A 174 22.04 4.72 -11.71
N TYR A 175 22.43 4.08 -12.81
CA TYR A 175 22.02 4.44 -14.17
C TYR A 175 21.54 3.21 -14.93
N GLY A 176 20.48 3.37 -15.71
CA GLY A 176 19.87 2.27 -16.46
C GLY A 176 19.17 2.73 -17.74
N ASN A 177 18.57 1.77 -18.45
CA ASN A 177 17.78 2.08 -19.63
C ASN A 177 16.57 2.97 -19.28
N TYR A 178 15.97 3.63 -20.28
CA TYR A 178 14.97 4.70 -20.14
C TYR A 178 15.48 5.92 -19.38
N ASP A 179 16.79 6.22 -19.50
CA ASP A 179 17.46 7.30 -18.75
C ASP A 179 17.19 7.24 -17.25
N ALA A 180 17.10 6.02 -16.72
CA ALA A 180 16.82 5.80 -15.32
C ALA A 180 18.00 6.22 -14.45
N ARG A 181 17.82 7.22 -13.60
CA ARG A 181 18.81 7.79 -12.69
C ARG A 181 18.30 7.70 -11.26
N LEU A 182 19.16 7.22 -10.37
CA LEU A 182 18.91 7.23 -8.94
C LEU A 182 20.16 7.75 -8.24
N LEU A 183 19.95 8.70 -7.34
CA LEU A 183 20.94 9.14 -6.37
C LEU A 183 20.34 8.96 -4.99
N GLU A 184 21.06 8.32 -4.09
CA GLU A 184 20.63 8.09 -2.71
C GLU A 184 21.83 8.22 -1.80
N ALA A 185 21.66 8.90 -0.66
CA ALA A 185 22.72 9.02 0.33
C ALA A 185 22.14 9.08 1.72
N ALA A 186 22.90 8.59 2.67
CA ALA A 186 22.61 8.77 4.09
C ALA A 186 23.90 9.04 4.84
N VAL A 187 23.83 9.92 5.83
CA VAL A 187 24.92 10.21 6.76
C VAL A 187 24.39 10.16 8.19
N ASN A 188 25.13 9.46 9.02
CA ASN A 188 24.91 9.37 10.47
C ASN A 188 26.00 10.16 11.16
N ILE A 189 25.63 11.08 12.02
CA ILE A 189 26.52 12.02 12.69
C ILE A 189 26.27 11.94 14.20
N PRO A 190 27.16 11.33 14.99
CA PRO A 190 27.15 11.47 16.44
C PRO A 190 27.51 12.91 16.79
N LEU A 191 26.61 13.62 17.46
CA LEU A 191 26.88 14.96 17.97
C LEU A 191 27.54 14.90 19.36
N THR A 192 27.28 13.83 20.07
CA THR A 192 27.97 13.43 21.30
C THR A 192 28.32 11.94 21.22
N SER A 193 29.10 11.44 22.15
CA SER A 193 29.54 10.04 22.18
C SER A 193 28.40 9.03 22.41
N ASP A 194 27.32 9.43 23.12
CA ASP A 194 26.31 8.51 23.64
C ASP A 194 24.95 9.11 23.95
N THR A 195 24.74 10.41 23.65
CA THR A 195 23.51 11.11 24.07
C THR A 195 22.72 11.65 22.91
N LEU A 196 23.39 12.14 21.85
CA LEU A 196 22.75 12.81 20.74
C LEU A 196 23.38 12.41 19.40
N ALA A 197 22.56 11.85 18.54
CA ALA A 197 22.95 11.51 17.18
C ALA A 197 21.90 11.98 16.17
N VAL A 198 22.36 12.30 14.97
CA VAL A 198 21.51 12.74 13.85
C VAL A 198 21.80 11.88 12.62
N ARG A 199 20.74 11.49 11.91
CA ARG A 199 20.84 10.85 10.61
C ARG A 199 20.06 11.65 9.58
N ILE A 200 20.70 11.92 8.44
CA ILE A 200 20.09 12.57 7.29
C ILE A 200 20.18 11.63 6.10
N ALA A 201 19.06 11.37 5.46
CA ALA A 201 18.97 10.54 4.27
C ALA A 201 18.17 11.23 3.18
N GLY A 202 18.55 10.99 1.92
CA GLY A 202 17.84 11.55 0.77
C GLY A 202 17.92 10.67 -0.45
N GLN A 203 16.91 10.81 -1.33
CA GLN A 203 16.82 10.08 -2.58
C GLN A 203 16.26 10.97 -3.68
N LEU A 204 16.87 10.89 -4.86
CA LEU A 204 16.41 11.48 -6.11
C LEU A 204 16.25 10.36 -7.13
N GLN A 205 15.08 10.26 -7.76
CA GLN A 205 14.84 9.29 -8.82
C GLN A 205 14.25 10.00 -10.04
N LYS A 206 14.79 9.70 -11.20
CA LYS A 206 14.25 10.13 -12.49
C LYS A 206 14.32 8.99 -13.48
N ARG A 207 13.30 8.83 -14.31
CA ARG A 207 13.28 7.87 -15.41
C ARG A 207 12.26 8.32 -16.45
N ASP A 208 12.61 8.19 -17.73
CA ASP A 208 11.68 8.43 -18.82
C ASP A 208 10.57 7.37 -18.85
N GLY A 209 9.41 7.76 -19.35
CA GLY A 209 8.30 6.85 -19.56
C GLY A 209 8.64 5.76 -20.57
N TRP A 210 8.38 4.52 -20.23
CA TRP A 210 8.60 3.38 -21.13
C TRP A 210 7.43 3.12 -22.09
N THR A 211 6.31 3.78 -21.91
CA THR A 211 5.17 3.73 -22.84
C THR A 211 5.17 5.01 -23.68
N LYS A 212 5.27 4.86 -25.00
CA LYS A 212 5.23 5.99 -25.94
C LYS A 212 3.78 6.45 -26.13
N ASN A 213 3.51 7.73 -25.91
CA ASN A 213 2.25 8.34 -26.24
C ASN A 213 2.37 9.04 -27.61
N ILE A 214 1.51 8.71 -28.56
CA ILE A 214 1.43 9.35 -29.89
C ILE A 214 0.27 10.35 -29.98
N GLY A 215 -0.46 10.53 -28.89
CA GLY A 215 -1.56 11.49 -28.75
C GLY A 215 -1.16 12.72 -27.95
N VAL A 216 -2.02 13.17 -27.05
CA VAL A 216 -1.83 14.37 -26.24
C VAL A 216 -1.03 14.06 -24.97
N GLY A 217 -0.12 14.96 -24.59
CA GLY A 217 0.63 14.87 -23.35
C GLY A 217 1.95 14.09 -23.47
N GLY A 218 2.58 13.87 -22.32
CA GLY A 218 3.88 13.20 -22.19
C GLY A 218 3.81 11.66 -22.32
N ASN A 219 4.99 11.03 -22.31
CA ASN A 219 5.13 9.58 -22.26
C ASN A 219 4.88 9.08 -20.83
N PRO A 220 3.82 8.29 -20.57
CA PRO A 220 3.53 7.80 -19.23
C PRO A 220 4.45 6.64 -18.80
N ASP A 221 4.24 6.19 -17.54
CA ASP A 221 5.09 5.24 -16.84
C ASP A 221 6.50 5.80 -16.53
N ASP A 222 6.63 7.11 -16.46
CA ASP A 222 7.83 7.82 -16.02
C ASP A 222 7.98 7.82 -14.51
N LEU A 223 9.04 8.43 -14.03
CA LEU A 223 9.30 8.63 -12.59
C LEU A 223 10.10 9.92 -12.42
N ASN A 224 9.66 10.78 -11.51
CA ASN A 224 10.36 12.00 -11.17
C ASN A 224 10.09 12.34 -9.70
N SER A 225 10.85 11.73 -8.80
CA SER A 225 10.61 11.85 -7.36
C SER A 225 11.85 12.30 -6.60
N ARG A 226 11.59 12.95 -5.47
CA ARG A 226 12.60 13.38 -4.50
C ARG A 226 12.08 13.15 -3.08
N ALA A 227 12.98 12.70 -2.22
CA ALA A 227 12.69 12.43 -0.82
C ALA A 227 13.85 12.89 0.06
N ILE A 228 13.52 13.34 1.26
CA ILE A 228 14.49 13.66 2.31
C ILE A 228 13.92 13.25 3.67
N ARG A 229 14.81 12.80 4.55
CA ARG A 229 14.48 12.43 5.93
C ARG A 229 15.58 12.90 6.85
N GLY A 230 15.19 13.56 7.94
CA GLY A 230 16.04 13.84 9.09
C GLY A 230 15.54 13.07 10.30
N SER A 231 16.45 12.42 11.02
CA SER A 231 16.15 11.70 12.27
C SER A 231 17.10 12.15 13.35
N ILE A 232 16.59 12.33 14.57
CA ILE A 232 17.35 12.71 15.75
C ILE A 232 17.11 11.65 16.82
N LEU A 233 18.17 11.09 17.37
CA LEU A 233 18.17 10.23 18.55
C LEU A 233 18.70 11.02 19.73
N PHE A 234 17.96 11.06 20.84
CA PHE A 234 18.34 11.74 22.07
C PHE A 234 18.14 10.82 23.27
N GLU A 235 19.24 10.47 23.93
CA GLU A 235 19.33 9.55 25.08
C GLU A 235 20.13 10.20 26.20
N PRO A 236 19.55 11.20 26.93
CA PRO A 236 20.24 11.92 27.99
C PRO A 236 20.51 11.07 29.25
N SER A 237 19.87 9.92 29.35
CA SER A 237 20.08 8.92 30.40
C SER A 237 19.68 7.53 29.91
N ALA A 238 20.12 6.49 30.62
CA ALA A 238 19.72 5.13 30.30
C ALA A 238 18.21 4.87 30.36
N ALA A 239 17.48 5.66 31.14
CA ALA A 239 16.03 5.53 31.30
C ALA A 239 15.21 6.33 30.27
N PHE A 240 15.83 7.16 29.45
CA PHE A 240 15.11 8.02 28.53
C PHE A 240 15.66 7.94 27.11
N ARG A 241 14.80 7.61 26.17
CA ARG A 241 15.10 7.58 24.74
C ARG A 241 14.04 8.33 23.95
N ASN A 242 14.45 9.26 23.10
CA ASN A 242 13.57 9.94 22.16
C ASN A 242 14.10 9.84 20.74
N THR A 243 13.23 9.50 19.81
CA THR A 243 13.53 9.49 18.37
C THR A 243 12.53 10.39 17.64
N LEU A 244 13.02 11.47 17.06
CA LEU A 244 12.26 12.37 16.21
C LEU A 244 12.64 12.13 14.75
N ILE A 245 11.64 11.94 13.88
CA ILE A 245 11.79 11.74 12.44
C ILE A 245 10.94 12.77 11.71
N VAL A 246 11.54 13.49 10.76
CA VAL A 246 10.85 14.39 9.85
C VAL A 246 11.15 13.93 8.43
N ASP A 247 10.11 13.70 7.63
CA ASP A 247 10.23 13.20 6.26
C ASP A 247 9.40 14.03 5.28
N TYR A 248 9.93 14.19 4.07
CA TYR A 248 9.26 14.82 2.94
C TYR A 248 9.48 14.01 1.67
N TYR A 249 8.42 13.90 0.87
CA TYR A 249 8.42 13.24 -0.43
C TYR A 249 7.63 14.06 -1.44
N HIS A 250 8.15 14.16 -2.65
CA HIS A 250 7.47 14.78 -3.78
C HIS A 250 7.68 13.95 -5.05
N ASN A 251 6.60 13.75 -5.82
CA ASN A 251 6.62 13.17 -7.15
C ASN A 251 5.86 14.08 -8.11
N ASP A 252 6.42 14.30 -9.31
CA ASP A 252 5.80 15.05 -10.41
C ASP A 252 6.06 14.30 -11.71
N ALA A 253 5.12 13.46 -12.10
CA ALA A 253 5.23 12.51 -13.20
C ALA A 253 4.00 12.61 -14.13
N VAL A 254 4.07 11.97 -15.28
CA VAL A 254 2.91 11.79 -16.17
C VAL A 254 1.93 10.75 -15.60
N GLY A 255 2.45 9.74 -14.89
CA GLY A 255 1.65 8.68 -14.29
C GLY A 255 1.57 7.41 -15.14
N GLY A 256 0.61 6.53 -14.83
CA GLY A 256 0.49 5.21 -15.47
C GLY A 256 -0.17 5.25 -16.85
N ALA A 257 0.32 4.42 -17.79
CA ALA A 257 -0.26 4.27 -19.12
C ALA A 257 -1.52 3.41 -19.10
N SER A 258 -2.67 3.98 -19.42
CA SER A 258 -3.90 3.23 -19.68
C SER A 258 -3.88 2.68 -21.10
N VAL A 259 -3.92 1.36 -21.24
CA VAL A 259 -3.87 0.66 -22.53
C VAL A 259 -5.23 0.01 -22.79
N LEU A 260 -5.87 0.31 -23.93
CA LEU A 260 -7.11 -0.31 -24.34
C LEU A 260 -6.90 -1.83 -24.54
N THR A 261 -7.65 -2.65 -23.81
CA THR A 261 -7.52 -4.11 -23.85
C THR A 261 -8.67 -4.81 -24.55
N ASN A 262 -9.88 -4.25 -24.43
CA ASN A 262 -11.07 -4.80 -25.08
C ASN A 262 -12.14 -3.73 -25.27
N VAL A 263 -13.02 -3.95 -26.23
CA VAL A 263 -14.26 -3.22 -26.50
C VAL A 263 -15.39 -4.23 -26.60
N LEU A 264 -16.47 -4.03 -25.86
CA LEU A 264 -17.66 -4.88 -25.91
C LEU A 264 -18.72 -4.23 -26.81
N PRO A 265 -19.07 -4.84 -27.94
CA PRO A 265 -20.26 -4.46 -28.68
C PRO A 265 -21.52 -4.84 -27.88
N GLY A 266 -22.54 -4.02 -27.94
CA GLY A 266 -23.82 -4.27 -27.28
C GLY A 266 -24.52 -2.99 -26.79
N PRO A 267 -25.65 -3.08 -26.10
CA PRO A 267 -26.39 -1.92 -25.60
C PRO A 267 -25.64 -1.30 -24.43
N ASN A 268 -24.65 -0.45 -24.71
CA ASN A 268 -23.81 0.25 -23.78
C ASN A 268 -23.57 1.69 -24.23
N GLY A 269 -22.79 2.45 -23.44
CA GLY A 269 -22.51 3.86 -23.70
C GLY A 269 -21.92 4.14 -25.08
N LEU A 270 -21.02 3.29 -25.58
CA LEU A 270 -20.45 3.45 -26.94
C LEU A 270 -21.51 3.33 -28.03
N THR A 271 -22.41 2.38 -27.93
CA THR A 271 -23.52 2.22 -28.87
C THR A 271 -24.52 3.38 -28.74
N ALA A 272 -24.85 3.78 -27.51
CA ALA A 272 -25.76 4.89 -27.26
C ALA A 272 -25.26 6.23 -27.82
N THR A 273 -23.94 6.42 -27.90
CA THR A 273 -23.30 7.64 -28.45
C THR A 273 -22.90 7.54 -29.91
N GLY A 274 -23.05 6.37 -30.56
CA GLY A 274 -22.60 6.17 -31.94
C GLY A 274 -21.07 6.17 -32.09
N THR A 275 -20.33 5.73 -31.07
CA THR A 275 -18.86 5.66 -31.09
C THR A 275 -18.31 4.23 -31.07
N ALA A 276 -19.18 3.20 -31.09
CA ALA A 276 -18.79 1.81 -30.97
C ALA A 276 -17.87 1.35 -32.12
N ASN A 277 -18.18 1.70 -33.36
CA ASN A 277 -17.37 1.33 -34.54
C ASN A 277 -15.98 1.98 -34.48
N ALA A 278 -15.91 3.26 -34.09
CA ALA A 278 -14.64 3.97 -33.92
C ALA A 278 -13.80 3.35 -32.80
N ALA A 279 -14.41 2.95 -31.67
CA ALA A 279 -13.72 2.26 -30.57
C ALA A 279 -13.18 0.87 -30.98
N LEU A 280 -13.94 0.09 -31.76
CA LEU A 280 -13.47 -1.20 -32.30
C LEU A 280 -12.29 -1.01 -33.26
N ALA A 281 -12.32 0.01 -34.12
CA ALA A 281 -11.19 0.35 -34.98
C ALA A 281 -9.94 0.72 -34.17
N GLN A 282 -10.10 1.51 -33.11
CA GLN A 282 -8.98 1.85 -32.20
C GLN A 282 -8.46 0.61 -31.46
N LEU A 283 -9.31 -0.34 -31.07
CA LEU A 283 -8.85 -1.60 -30.48
C LEU A 283 -7.96 -2.39 -31.45
N ALA A 284 -8.33 -2.47 -32.74
CA ALA A 284 -7.51 -3.13 -33.76
C ALA A 284 -6.14 -2.44 -33.91
N LEU A 285 -6.13 -1.11 -33.96
CA LEU A 285 -4.90 -0.32 -34.01
C LEU A 285 -4.05 -0.48 -32.74
N GLN A 286 -4.68 -0.50 -31.56
CA GLN A 286 -3.98 -0.70 -30.29
C GLN A 286 -3.32 -2.08 -30.23
N ARG A 287 -4.00 -3.13 -30.71
CA ARG A 287 -3.44 -4.49 -30.79
C ARG A 287 -2.22 -4.55 -31.73
N ALA A 288 -2.28 -3.86 -32.85
CA ALA A 288 -1.18 -3.78 -33.80
C ALA A 288 0.04 -3.01 -33.24
N ARG A 289 -0.18 -1.93 -32.48
CA ARG A 289 0.88 -1.14 -31.81
C ARG A 289 1.50 -1.90 -30.63
N GLY A 290 0.76 -2.80 -30.01
CA GLY A 290 1.16 -3.47 -28.76
C GLY A 290 1.01 -2.56 -27.53
N PRO A 291 1.38 -3.08 -26.33
CA PRO A 291 1.06 -2.43 -25.05
C PRO A 291 2.00 -1.27 -24.68
N ARG A 292 3.02 -0.98 -25.50
CA ARG A 292 4.03 0.07 -25.20
C ARG A 292 3.84 1.33 -26.04
N VAL A 293 2.74 1.42 -26.81
CA VAL A 293 2.37 2.60 -27.57
C VAL A 293 0.89 2.87 -27.35
N ILE A 294 0.56 4.04 -26.86
CA ILE A 294 -0.82 4.50 -26.65
C ILE A 294 -1.11 5.72 -27.50
N ASN A 295 -2.39 6.02 -27.70
CA ASN A 295 -2.88 7.23 -28.30
C ASN A 295 -3.91 7.85 -27.35
N SER A 296 -3.46 8.75 -26.47
CA SER A 296 -4.30 9.37 -25.44
C SER A 296 -4.80 10.73 -25.89
N ASP A 297 -6.03 11.05 -25.57
CA ASP A 297 -6.60 12.40 -25.72
C ASP A 297 -6.46 13.26 -24.45
N VAL A 298 -5.80 12.75 -23.43
CA VAL A 298 -5.63 13.37 -22.12
C VAL A 298 -4.17 13.75 -21.91
N ASP A 299 -3.91 15.00 -21.53
CA ASP A 299 -2.62 15.45 -20.97
C ASP A 299 -2.52 15.00 -19.50
N ALA A 300 -1.99 13.80 -19.32
CA ALA A 300 -1.95 13.13 -18.03
C ALA A 300 -0.85 13.71 -17.13
N PHE A 301 -1.12 13.71 -15.83
CA PHE A 301 -0.14 14.05 -14.79
C PHE A 301 -0.45 13.34 -13.47
N GLU A 302 0.60 13.15 -12.66
CA GLU A 302 0.50 12.62 -11.29
C GLU A 302 1.42 13.41 -10.36
N LYS A 303 0.83 14.20 -9.46
CA LYS A 303 1.53 15.01 -8.46
C LYS A 303 1.21 14.51 -7.07
N VAL A 304 2.24 14.17 -6.31
CA VAL A 304 2.11 13.67 -4.94
C VAL A 304 3.07 14.41 -4.03
N GLU A 305 2.57 14.91 -2.92
CA GLU A 305 3.35 15.49 -1.85
C GLU A 305 3.01 14.78 -0.54
N ARG A 306 4.04 14.40 0.22
CA ARG A 306 3.89 13.84 1.57
C ARG A 306 4.83 14.55 2.52
N PHE A 307 4.32 14.88 3.68
CA PHE A 307 5.09 15.41 4.79
C PHE A 307 4.74 14.65 6.06
N GLY A 308 5.75 14.27 6.83
CA GLY A 308 5.59 13.51 8.04
C GLY A 308 6.44 14.00 9.20
N ILE A 309 5.89 13.88 10.41
CA ILE A 309 6.61 13.97 11.67
C ILE A 309 6.24 12.74 12.48
N THR A 310 7.24 12.03 12.98
CA THR A 310 7.07 10.94 13.95
C THR A 310 7.95 11.24 15.14
N ASN A 311 7.38 11.19 16.33
CA ASN A 311 8.15 11.28 17.56
C ASN A 311 7.85 10.04 18.41
N ARG A 312 8.88 9.31 18.78
CA ARG A 312 8.80 8.15 19.67
C ARG A 312 9.62 8.43 20.90
N THR A 313 8.96 8.44 22.05
CA THR A 313 9.55 8.62 23.36
C THR A 313 9.39 7.36 24.18
N GLU A 314 10.47 6.90 24.78
CA GLU A 314 10.52 5.78 25.72
C GLU A 314 11.06 6.29 27.04
N PHE A 315 10.42 5.88 28.11
CA PHE A 315 10.84 6.22 29.46
C PHE A 315 10.71 4.98 30.35
N ASP A 316 11.82 4.47 30.82
CA ASP A 316 11.87 3.36 31.76
C ASP A 316 11.52 3.87 33.15
N LEU A 317 10.33 3.47 33.62
CA LEU A 317 9.81 3.81 34.95
C LEU A 317 10.48 2.96 36.03
N SER A 318 10.88 1.74 35.67
CA SER A 318 11.67 0.80 36.45
C SER A 318 12.35 -0.18 35.48
N ASP A 319 13.15 -1.09 36.02
CA ASP A 319 13.82 -2.14 35.23
C ASP A 319 12.83 -3.01 34.44
N ASP A 320 11.60 -3.15 34.94
CA ASP A 320 10.58 -4.03 34.37
C ASP A 320 9.44 -3.26 33.67
N ILE A 321 9.39 -1.91 33.71
CA ILE A 321 8.25 -1.14 33.20
C ILE A 321 8.72 0.03 32.36
N THR A 322 8.26 0.07 31.10
CA THR A 322 8.55 1.16 30.15
C THR A 322 7.27 1.84 29.70
N LEU A 323 7.25 3.17 29.77
CA LEU A 323 6.23 4.03 29.15
C LEU A 323 6.69 4.43 27.75
N ILE A 324 5.84 4.23 26.74
CA ILE A 324 6.12 4.59 25.35
C ILE A 324 5.04 5.55 24.86
N ASN A 325 5.45 6.63 24.21
CA ASN A 325 4.54 7.49 23.44
C ASN A 325 5.00 7.54 21.98
N ILE A 326 4.03 7.39 21.04
CA ILE A 326 4.25 7.43 19.60
C ILE A 326 3.31 8.47 19.02
N PHE A 327 3.84 9.67 18.77
CA PHE A 327 3.12 10.75 18.10
C PHE A 327 3.40 10.74 16.61
N GLY A 328 2.36 10.92 15.80
CA GLY A 328 2.44 11.01 14.35
C GLY A 328 1.64 12.16 13.76
N TYR A 329 2.29 12.94 12.90
CA TYR A 329 1.64 13.87 11.99
C TYR A 329 1.94 13.44 10.54
N ARG A 330 0.92 13.29 9.70
CA ARG A 330 1.07 12.97 8.29
C ARG A 330 0.19 13.90 7.46
N ARG A 331 0.73 14.45 6.39
CA ARG A 331 -0.04 15.11 5.35
C ARG A 331 0.25 14.44 4.02
N THR A 332 -0.80 14.13 3.27
CA THR A 332 -0.70 13.57 1.93
C THR A 332 -1.58 14.40 1.00
N LYS A 333 -0.96 14.92 -0.06
CA LYS A 333 -1.64 15.61 -1.13
C LYS A 333 -1.40 14.84 -2.43
N ILE A 334 -2.48 14.51 -3.12
CA ILE A 334 -2.47 13.80 -4.39
C ILE A 334 -3.33 14.58 -5.36
N ASP A 335 -2.83 14.80 -6.56
CA ASP A 335 -3.60 15.31 -7.68
C ASP A 335 -3.11 14.59 -8.95
N TYR A 336 -3.97 13.83 -9.56
CA TYR A 336 -3.64 13.18 -10.82
C TYR A 336 -4.80 13.27 -11.81
N TYR A 337 -4.45 13.32 -13.09
CA TYR A 337 -5.35 13.22 -14.23
C TYR A 337 -4.81 12.18 -15.21
N SER A 338 -5.65 11.24 -15.60
CA SER A 338 -5.25 10.15 -16.51
C SER A 338 -6.39 9.80 -17.47
N SER A 339 -6.03 9.26 -18.64
CA SER A 339 -6.98 8.53 -19.45
C SER A 339 -7.43 7.27 -18.68
N VAL A 340 -8.73 7.00 -18.64
CA VAL A 340 -9.27 5.78 -18.01
C VAL A 340 -9.49 4.71 -19.06
N ASP A 341 -9.77 5.07 -20.30
CA ASP A 341 -10.14 4.16 -21.39
C ASP A 341 -8.97 3.77 -22.29
N GLY A 342 -7.91 4.57 -22.35
CA GLY A 342 -6.79 4.37 -23.28
C GLY A 342 -7.14 4.64 -24.74
N LEU A 343 -8.14 5.47 -24.99
CA LEU A 343 -8.62 5.86 -26.31
C LEU A 343 -8.18 7.30 -26.67
N PRO A 344 -8.04 7.61 -27.95
CA PRO A 344 -8.11 9.00 -28.42
C PRO A 344 -9.55 9.47 -28.46
N THR A 345 -9.75 10.78 -28.66
CA THR A 345 -11.06 11.32 -29.05
C THR A 345 -11.62 10.55 -30.23
N LEU A 346 -12.84 10.04 -30.12
CA LEU A 346 -13.52 9.28 -31.17
C LEU A 346 -14.46 10.20 -31.96
N ILE A 347 -14.78 9.82 -33.18
CA ILE A 347 -15.77 10.51 -34.00
C ILE A 347 -17.05 9.69 -33.99
N ALA A 348 -18.17 10.31 -33.63
CA ALA A 348 -19.50 9.70 -33.69
C ALA A 348 -19.91 9.43 -35.16
N ASP A 349 -20.53 8.30 -35.41
CA ASP A 349 -21.01 7.89 -36.75
C ASP A 349 -22.50 8.22 -37.01
N GLY A 350 -23.17 8.79 -35.99
CA GLY A 350 -24.58 9.16 -36.08
C GLY A 350 -25.55 8.00 -35.83
N SER A 351 -25.04 6.81 -35.51
CA SER A 351 -25.90 5.67 -35.17
C SER A 351 -26.48 5.75 -33.75
N GLY A 352 -26.01 6.68 -32.93
CA GLY A 352 -26.44 6.91 -31.57
C GLY A 352 -27.06 8.29 -31.35
N ALA A 353 -27.08 8.73 -30.11
CA ALA A 353 -27.64 10.05 -29.74
C ALA A 353 -26.79 11.25 -30.19
N ILE A 354 -25.50 11.02 -30.49
CA ILE A 354 -24.58 12.10 -30.94
C ILE A 354 -24.56 12.15 -32.46
N PRO A 355 -24.74 13.35 -33.08
CA PRO A 355 -24.68 13.52 -34.53
C PRO A 355 -23.36 13.04 -35.13
N ALA A 356 -23.42 12.54 -36.37
CA ALA A 356 -22.25 12.13 -37.11
C ALA A 356 -21.23 13.24 -37.28
N GLY A 357 -19.94 12.91 -37.20
CA GLY A 357 -18.84 13.85 -37.39
C GLY A 357 -18.41 14.59 -36.12
N LEU A 358 -19.15 14.51 -35.01
CA LEU A 358 -18.77 15.18 -33.79
C LEU A 358 -17.72 14.36 -33.02
N PRO A 359 -16.65 15.02 -32.50
CA PRO A 359 -15.63 14.38 -31.68
C PRO A 359 -16.16 14.16 -30.27
N VAL A 360 -15.87 12.98 -29.70
CA VAL A 360 -16.31 12.55 -28.37
C VAL A 360 -15.09 12.04 -27.60
N THR A 361 -14.80 12.65 -26.47
CA THR A 361 -13.90 12.09 -25.46
C THR A 361 -14.68 11.15 -24.58
N ILE A 362 -14.20 9.91 -24.44
CA ILE A 362 -14.98 8.84 -23.80
C ILE A 362 -14.84 8.94 -22.28
N VAL A 363 -13.65 8.74 -21.71
CA VAL A 363 -13.46 8.81 -20.25
C VAL A 363 -12.08 9.30 -19.88
N GLY A 364 -12.02 10.48 -19.27
CA GLY A 364 -10.89 10.94 -18.48
C GLY A 364 -11.16 10.74 -16.97
N GLY A 365 -10.13 10.79 -16.15
CA GLY A 365 -10.30 10.69 -14.71
C GLY A 365 -9.30 11.54 -13.94
N ARG A 366 -9.80 12.56 -13.22
CA ARG A 366 -9.01 13.32 -12.25
C ARG A 366 -9.43 12.95 -10.84
N GLN A 367 -8.47 12.74 -9.98
CA GLN A 367 -8.70 12.61 -8.54
C GLN A 367 -7.76 13.56 -7.80
N THR A 368 -8.31 14.27 -6.84
CA THR A 368 -7.53 15.11 -5.93
C THR A 368 -7.87 14.75 -4.49
N SER A 369 -6.88 14.87 -3.61
CA SER A 369 -7.03 14.66 -2.18
C SER A 369 -5.92 15.40 -1.45
N ASP A 370 -6.27 16.15 -0.40
CA ASP A 370 -5.32 16.78 0.52
C ASP A 370 -5.80 16.49 1.95
N VAL A 371 -5.14 15.55 2.60
CA VAL A 371 -5.54 15.04 3.91
C VAL A 371 -4.39 15.21 4.90
N ARG A 372 -4.70 15.73 6.09
CA ARG A 372 -3.83 15.66 7.25
C ARG A 372 -4.33 14.62 8.24
N GLN A 373 -3.42 13.94 8.90
CA GLN A 373 -3.69 12.97 9.95
C GLN A 373 -2.79 13.23 11.14
N ILE A 374 -3.38 13.23 12.33
CA ILE A 374 -2.67 13.21 13.60
C ILE A 374 -3.02 11.88 14.26
N SER A 375 -2.03 11.21 14.81
CA SER A 375 -2.22 10.03 15.65
C SER A 375 -1.34 10.12 16.88
N ASP A 376 -1.82 9.56 17.98
CA ASP A 376 -1.07 9.46 19.22
C ASP A 376 -1.37 8.12 19.88
N GLU A 377 -0.33 7.40 20.25
CA GLU A 377 -0.43 6.10 20.92
C GLU A 377 0.44 6.13 22.18
N VAL A 378 -0.19 5.89 23.31
CA VAL A 378 0.50 5.73 24.59
C VAL A 378 0.44 4.27 25.00
N GLN A 379 1.57 3.70 25.33
CA GLN A 379 1.72 2.31 25.78
C GLN A 379 2.44 2.25 27.10
N LEU A 380 1.98 1.40 27.98
CA LEU A 380 2.74 0.96 29.15
C LEU A 380 2.97 -0.54 28.99
N LYS A 381 4.23 -0.95 28.93
CA LYS A 381 4.62 -2.36 28.82
C LYS A 381 5.52 -2.74 29.96
N GLY A 382 5.50 -4.02 30.31
CA GLY A 382 6.39 -4.54 31.34
C GLY A 382 6.45 -6.05 31.36
N SER A 383 7.35 -6.57 32.19
CA SER A 383 7.48 -7.96 32.54
C SER A 383 7.20 -8.19 34.04
N ALA A 384 6.79 -9.38 34.39
CA ALA A 384 6.47 -9.77 35.77
C ALA A 384 6.69 -11.28 35.94
N LEU A 385 6.56 -11.75 37.20
CA LEU A 385 6.68 -13.17 37.58
C LEU A 385 8.03 -13.79 37.16
N GLY A 386 9.14 -13.01 37.27
CA GLY A 386 10.46 -13.48 36.87
C GLY A 386 10.57 -13.63 35.34
N ASN A 387 10.07 -12.67 34.58
CA ASN A 387 10.03 -12.62 33.11
C ASN A 387 9.15 -13.69 32.44
N ARG A 388 8.29 -14.37 33.17
CA ARG A 388 7.32 -15.31 32.61
C ARG A 388 6.06 -14.66 32.08
N LEU A 389 5.80 -13.42 32.44
CA LEU A 389 4.62 -12.65 32.03
C LEU A 389 5.06 -11.34 31.41
N ASP A 390 4.87 -11.20 30.09
CA ASP A 390 4.98 -9.93 29.40
C ASP A 390 3.60 -9.36 29.18
N TRP A 391 3.44 -8.07 29.44
CA TRP A 391 2.18 -7.38 29.29
C TRP A 391 2.35 -6.01 28.65
N LEU A 392 1.31 -5.59 27.93
CA LEU A 392 1.21 -4.28 27.31
C LEU A 392 -0.23 -3.79 27.44
N VAL A 393 -0.41 -2.55 27.87
CA VAL A 393 -1.68 -1.83 27.80
C VAL A 393 -1.47 -0.50 27.09
N GLY A 394 -2.47 -0.07 26.32
CA GLY A 394 -2.31 1.17 25.56
C GLY A 394 -3.62 1.84 25.20
N ALA A 395 -3.48 3.12 24.84
CA ALA A 395 -4.53 3.97 24.32
C ALA A 395 -4.07 4.56 22.98
N PHE A 396 -5.01 4.65 22.04
CA PHE A 396 -4.76 5.17 20.70
C PHE A 396 -5.79 6.23 20.33
N TYR A 397 -5.32 7.28 19.68
CA TYR A 397 -6.12 8.35 19.09
C TYR A 397 -5.70 8.61 17.65
N LEU A 398 -6.67 8.88 16.76
CA LEU A 398 -6.44 9.32 15.39
C LEU A 398 -7.50 10.34 14.99
N ASP A 399 -7.06 11.44 14.35
CA ASP A 399 -7.88 12.46 13.72
C ASP A 399 -7.35 12.73 12.31
N SER A 400 -8.10 12.33 11.30
CA SER A 400 -7.78 12.53 9.88
C SER A 400 -8.80 13.48 9.27
N LYS A 401 -8.34 14.58 8.66
CA LYS A 401 -9.19 15.63 8.10
C LYS A 401 -8.72 16.07 6.73
N PRO A 402 -9.65 16.39 5.81
CA PRO A 402 -9.32 17.08 4.57
C PRO A 402 -8.80 18.49 4.89
N ARG A 403 -7.83 18.96 4.11
CA ARG A 403 -7.27 20.31 4.19
C ARG A 403 -7.50 21.13 2.92
N GLY A 404 -7.80 20.44 1.85
CA GLY A 404 -7.99 21.04 0.55
C GLY A 404 -8.93 20.22 -0.29
N PRO A 405 -8.94 20.43 -1.62
CA PRO A 405 -9.85 19.74 -2.51
C PRO A 405 -9.71 18.24 -2.37
N SER A 406 -10.84 17.56 -2.20
CA SER A 406 -10.91 16.11 -2.18
C SER A 406 -12.12 15.66 -3.00
N GLY A 407 -11.88 14.78 -3.97
CA GLY A 407 -12.93 14.30 -4.84
C GLY A 407 -12.42 13.77 -6.17
N SER A 408 -13.35 13.48 -7.06
CA SER A 408 -13.06 12.96 -8.38
C SER A 408 -13.89 13.68 -9.46
N TYR A 409 -13.24 13.86 -10.61
CA TYR A 409 -13.84 14.36 -11.83
C TYR A 409 -13.68 13.28 -12.89
N ILE A 410 -14.80 12.75 -13.36
CA ILE A 410 -14.81 11.68 -14.36
C ILE A 410 -15.76 12.13 -15.49
N PRO A 411 -15.26 12.89 -16.49
CA PRO A 411 -16.04 13.20 -17.68
C PRO A 411 -16.29 11.91 -18.47
N VAL A 412 -17.53 11.69 -18.85
CA VAL A 412 -17.94 10.51 -19.64
C VAL A 412 -18.72 11.01 -20.86
N PHE A 413 -18.30 10.57 -22.06
CA PHE A 413 -18.91 10.94 -23.34
C PHE A 413 -19.08 12.47 -23.54
N THR A 414 -18.00 13.23 -23.31
CA THR A 414 -18.02 14.69 -23.43
C THR A 414 -17.75 15.14 -24.87
N LEU A 415 -18.46 16.19 -25.28
CA LEU A 415 -18.21 16.88 -26.55
C LEU A 415 -17.29 18.08 -26.29
N PRO A 416 -16.42 18.47 -27.24
CA PRO A 416 -15.63 19.69 -27.14
C PRO A 416 -16.53 20.91 -26.92
N GLY A 417 -16.20 21.74 -25.94
CA GLY A 417 -16.94 22.93 -25.57
C GLY A 417 -18.17 22.71 -24.67
N ILE A 418 -18.54 21.45 -24.37
CA ILE A 418 -19.55 21.14 -23.36
C ILE A 418 -18.81 20.90 -22.03
N THR A 419 -18.89 21.87 -21.14
CA THR A 419 -18.21 21.90 -19.86
C THR A 419 -19.08 21.34 -18.70
N ASP A 420 -20.05 20.50 -19.01
CA ASP A 420 -21.03 19.99 -18.02
C ASP A 420 -20.51 18.76 -17.22
N ALA A 421 -19.24 18.56 -17.18
CA ALA A 421 -18.64 17.49 -16.40
C ALA A 421 -18.61 17.86 -14.91
N ARG A 422 -19.14 16.98 -14.09
CA ARG A 422 -19.32 17.21 -12.65
C ARG A 422 -18.12 16.77 -11.86
N PHE A 423 -17.68 17.59 -10.93
CA PHE A 423 -16.71 17.20 -9.92
C PHE A 423 -17.48 16.66 -8.69
N ASN A 424 -17.22 15.39 -8.32
CA ASN A 424 -17.81 14.81 -7.13
C ASN A 424 -16.90 15.09 -5.94
N TYR A 425 -17.32 16.01 -5.07
CA TYR A 425 -16.62 16.31 -3.83
C TYR A 425 -16.86 15.22 -2.79
N SER A 426 -15.79 14.88 -2.05
CA SER A 426 -15.84 13.88 -0.99
C SER A 426 -14.84 14.24 0.10
N PHE A 427 -15.31 14.96 1.11
CA PHE A 427 -14.51 15.40 2.25
C PHE A 427 -14.75 14.49 3.45
N TYR A 428 -13.79 13.60 3.72
CA TYR A 428 -13.88 12.63 4.80
C TYR A 428 -13.08 13.10 6.02
N THR A 429 -13.77 13.21 7.15
CA THR A 429 -13.16 13.32 8.48
C THR A 429 -13.29 11.97 9.18
N GLU A 430 -12.20 11.45 9.67
CA GLU A 430 -12.16 10.19 10.39
C GLU A 430 -11.56 10.40 11.79
N LYS A 431 -12.28 10.00 12.83
CA LYS A 431 -11.80 9.98 14.21
C LYS A 431 -11.85 8.55 14.74
N SER A 432 -10.77 8.10 15.33
CA SER A 432 -10.68 6.77 15.95
C SER A 432 -10.07 6.88 17.33
N ARG A 433 -10.64 6.16 18.30
CA ARG A 433 -10.10 6.02 19.65
C ARG A 433 -10.11 4.56 20.01
N ALA A 434 -9.10 4.11 20.74
CA ALA A 434 -9.10 2.72 21.19
C ALA A 434 -8.37 2.57 22.51
N LEU A 435 -8.78 1.55 23.26
CA LEU A 435 -8.06 0.98 24.40
C LEU A 435 -7.71 -0.45 24.06
N PHE A 436 -6.51 -0.87 24.37
CA PHE A 436 -6.05 -2.22 24.06
C PHE A 436 -5.09 -2.75 25.13
N GLY A 437 -5.00 -4.08 25.18
CA GLY A 437 -4.04 -4.78 26.02
C GLY A 437 -3.64 -6.10 25.38
N ASN A 438 -2.46 -6.53 25.71
CA ASN A 438 -1.89 -7.81 25.29
C ASN A 438 -1.11 -8.42 26.46
N VAL A 439 -1.19 -9.74 26.60
CA VAL A 439 -0.46 -10.52 27.59
C VAL A 439 0.15 -11.73 26.90
N ASN A 440 1.41 -11.99 27.20
CA ASN A 440 2.13 -13.20 26.82
C ASN A 440 2.61 -13.89 28.11
N TYR A 441 2.11 -15.09 28.39
CA TYR A 441 2.42 -15.80 29.62
C TYR A 441 3.05 -17.16 29.33
N GLU A 442 4.25 -17.37 29.85
CA GLU A 442 4.95 -18.64 29.80
C GLU A 442 4.40 -19.58 30.87
N ILE A 443 3.57 -20.55 30.44
CA ILE A 443 2.92 -21.50 31.34
C ILE A 443 3.84 -22.71 31.68
N ALA A 444 4.76 -23.04 30.80
CA ALA A 444 5.80 -24.02 30.94
C ALA A 444 6.99 -23.62 30.06
N ASP A 445 8.12 -24.25 30.23
CA ASP A 445 9.37 -23.97 29.51
C ASP A 445 9.13 -23.91 27.99
N GLY A 446 9.30 -22.71 27.41
CA GLY A 446 9.09 -22.44 26.00
C GLY A 446 7.65 -22.56 25.51
N LEU A 447 6.66 -22.74 26.40
CA LEU A 447 5.23 -22.81 26.06
C LEU A 447 4.50 -21.56 26.55
N HIS A 448 4.00 -20.75 25.62
CA HIS A 448 3.34 -19.49 25.93
C HIS A 448 1.87 -19.48 25.54
N VAL A 449 1.07 -18.73 26.29
CA VAL A 449 -0.30 -18.36 25.96
C VAL A 449 -0.35 -16.85 25.72
N ASN A 450 -0.88 -16.47 24.56
CA ASN A 450 -1.04 -15.08 24.14
C ASN A 450 -2.50 -14.69 24.19
N LEU A 451 -2.82 -13.60 24.86
CA LEU A 451 -4.16 -13.02 24.91
C LEU A 451 -4.08 -11.53 24.60
N GLY A 452 -4.86 -11.09 23.63
CA GLY A 452 -4.97 -9.67 23.30
C GLY A 452 -6.41 -9.23 23.10
N VAL A 453 -6.73 -8.01 23.50
CA VAL A 453 -8.04 -7.40 23.33
C VAL A 453 -7.89 -5.92 22.97
N ARG A 454 -8.75 -5.44 22.07
CA ARG A 454 -8.86 -4.01 21.73
C ARG A 454 -10.31 -3.64 21.52
N HIS A 455 -10.74 -2.54 22.12
CA HIS A 455 -12.00 -1.91 21.84
C HIS A 455 -11.76 -0.58 21.13
N THR A 456 -12.36 -0.45 19.95
CA THR A 456 -12.20 0.75 19.10
C THR A 456 -13.55 1.43 18.89
N TRP A 457 -13.55 2.76 18.93
CA TRP A 457 -14.67 3.63 18.60
C TRP A 457 -14.27 4.48 17.40
N ASP A 458 -14.96 4.32 16.27
CA ASP A 458 -14.76 5.09 15.06
C ASP A 458 -15.95 6.02 14.81
N LYS A 459 -15.64 7.22 14.34
CA LYS A 459 -16.58 8.19 13.81
C LYS A 459 -16.08 8.65 12.45
N ILE A 460 -16.93 8.53 11.44
CA ILE A 460 -16.66 9.00 10.09
C ILE A 460 -17.73 10.02 9.72
N GLU A 461 -17.31 11.18 9.31
CA GLU A 461 -18.17 12.26 8.84
C GLU A 461 -17.71 12.61 7.43
N ALA A 462 -18.64 12.75 6.50
CA ALA A 462 -18.33 13.10 5.14
C ALA A 462 -19.29 14.18 4.64
N CYS A 463 -18.76 15.27 4.09
CA CYS A 463 -19.51 16.10 3.19
C CYS A 463 -19.29 15.59 1.77
N VAL A 464 -20.37 15.22 1.10
CA VAL A 464 -20.38 14.76 -0.28
C VAL A 464 -21.31 15.62 -1.12
N GLY A 465 -20.98 15.83 -2.39
CA GLY A 465 -21.79 16.65 -3.28
C GLY A 465 -21.20 16.76 -4.68
N GLY A 466 -21.98 17.23 -5.62
CA GLY A 466 -21.55 17.50 -7.00
C GLY A 466 -21.33 18.98 -7.25
N GLY A 467 -20.28 19.36 -7.97
CA GLY A 467 -20.01 20.70 -8.44
C GLY A 467 -19.85 20.75 -9.96
N LEU A 468 -20.08 21.92 -10.56
CA LEU A 468 -19.81 22.12 -11.98
C LEU A 468 -18.31 22.29 -12.23
N ASN A 469 -17.86 21.90 -13.41
CA ASN A 469 -16.44 21.83 -13.82
C ASN A 469 -15.65 23.13 -13.66
N ASN A 470 -16.29 24.26 -13.83
CA ASN A 470 -15.65 25.58 -13.80
C ASN A 470 -15.79 26.29 -12.44
N GLN A 471 -16.20 25.56 -11.42
CA GLN A 471 -16.35 26.13 -10.10
C GLN A 471 -15.01 26.17 -9.36
N PRO A 472 -14.77 27.22 -8.57
CA PRO A 472 -13.57 27.29 -7.75
C PRO A 472 -13.46 26.08 -6.83
N VAL A 473 -12.24 25.76 -6.45
CA VAL A 473 -11.94 24.70 -5.50
C VAL A 473 -12.73 24.91 -4.22
N VAL A 474 -13.59 23.98 -3.91
CA VAL A 474 -14.45 24.01 -2.72
C VAL A 474 -13.65 23.49 -1.51
N SER A 475 -13.75 24.20 -0.42
CA SER A 475 -13.22 23.76 0.87
C SER A 475 -14.21 22.81 1.59
N PRO A 476 -13.76 22.05 2.58
CA PRO A 476 -14.65 21.26 3.43
C PRO A 476 -15.75 22.08 4.09
N ASP A 477 -15.43 23.30 4.53
CA ASP A 477 -16.37 24.20 5.20
C ASP A 477 -17.44 24.73 4.22
N GLU A 478 -17.06 25.06 2.98
CA GLU A 478 -17.98 25.44 1.91
C GLU A 478 -18.94 24.30 1.56
N CYS A 479 -18.45 23.06 1.54
CA CYS A 479 -19.30 21.90 1.35
C CYS A 479 -20.33 21.77 2.48
N ALA A 480 -19.89 21.88 3.72
CA ALA A 480 -20.76 21.71 4.89
C ALA A 480 -21.80 22.82 5.03
N ASN A 481 -21.48 24.04 4.63
CA ASN A 481 -22.34 25.20 4.72
C ASN A 481 -23.27 25.39 3.52
N GLY A 482 -23.24 24.45 2.54
CA GLY A 482 -24.13 24.49 1.39
C GLY A 482 -23.80 25.63 0.43
N ALA A 483 -22.51 25.86 0.13
CA ALA A 483 -22.09 26.87 -0.83
C ALA A 483 -22.83 26.72 -2.15
N ALA A 484 -23.22 27.84 -2.77
CA ALA A 484 -24.04 27.89 -4.00
C ALA A 484 -23.41 27.17 -5.21
N VAL A 485 -22.13 26.86 -5.12
CA VAL A 485 -21.34 26.12 -6.13
C VAL A 485 -21.42 24.59 -6.01
N ILE A 486 -21.90 24.06 -4.87
CA ILE A 486 -22.11 22.62 -4.68
C ILE A 486 -23.59 22.33 -4.76
N ARG A 487 -23.98 21.57 -5.78
CA ARG A 487 -25.34 21.03 -5.89
C ARG A 487 -25.43 19.73 -5.11
N ASN A 488 -26.56 19.56 -4.41
CA ASN A 488 -26.87 18.33 -3.68
C ASN A 488 -25.80 17.93 -2.67
N SER A 489 -25.25 18.91 -1.96
CA SER A 489 -24.34 18.60 -0.85
C SER A 489 -25.09 18.04 0.35
N SER A 490 -24.53 17.04 0.99
CA SER A 490 -25.01 16.55 2.26
C SER A 490 -23.86 16.22 3.20
N VAL A 491 -24.08 16.49 4.48
CA VAL A 491 -23.18 16.03 5.53
C VAL A 491 -23.78 14.76 6.13
N ASN A 492 -23.04 13.67 6.03
CA ASN A 492 -23.46 12.39 6.54
C ASN A 492 -22.47 11.92 7.61
N GLU A 493 -22.97 11.21 8.61
CA GLU A 493 -22.17 10.69 9.70
C GLU A 493 -22.47 9.19 9.91
N THR A 494 -21.44 8.43 10.21
CA THR A 494 -21.56 7.05 10.68
C THR A 494 -20.59 6.80 11.82
N SER A 495 -21.06 6.07 12.81
CA SER A 495 -20.27 5.67 13.98
C SER A 495 -20.27 4.16 14.13
N SER A 496 -19.16 3.60 14.54
CA SER A 496 -19.04 2.17 14.78
C SER A 496 -18.20 1.86 16.01
N LYS A 497 -18.48 0.69 16.59
CA LYS A 497 -17.70 0.12 17.69
C LYS A 497 -17.24 -1.27 17.29
N ALA A 498 -16.00 -1.59 17.57
CA ALA A 498 -15.44 -2.88 17.26
C ALA A 498 -14.62 -3.42 18.42
N LEU A 499 -14.99 -4.61 18.87
CA LEU A 499 -14.17 -5.43 19.76
C LEU A 499 -13.36 -6.40 18.90
N THR A 500 -12.05 -6.25 18.92
CA THR A 500 -11.10 -7.18 18.31
C THR A 500 -10.32 -7.91 19.40
N TRP A 501 -9.90 -9.13 19.12
CA TRP A 501 -9.23 -9.97 20.08
C TRP A 501 -8.33 -10.98 19.37
N GLN A 502 -7.36 -11.52 20.09
CA GLN A 502 -6.55 -12.66 19.70
C GLN A 502 -6.36 -13.59 20.91
N LEU A 503 -6.34 -14.87 20.64
CA LEU A 503 -5.95 -15.93 21.57
C LEU A 503 -5.03 -16.85 20.82
N GLY A 504 -3.84 -17.09 21.36
CA GLY A 504 -2.83 -17.94 20.75
C GLY A 504 -2.10 -18.77 21.78
N VAL A 505 -1.54 -19.84 21.29
CA VAL A 505 -0.58 -20.69 21.99
C VAL A 505 0.63 -20.83 21.07
N ASP A 506 1.82 -20.68 21.61
CA ASP A 506 3.06 -20.95 20.91
C ASP A 506 3.99 -21.79 21.81
N TRP A 507 4.76 -22.65 21.16
CA TRP A 507 5.64 -23.58 21.82
C TRP A 507 6.96 -23.75 21.07
N LYS A 508 8.04 -23.40 21.74
CA LYS A 508 9.41 -23.74 21.32
C LYS A 508 9.68 -25.19 21.70
N ALA A 509 9.20 -26.11 20.84
CA ALA A 509 9.30 -27.57 21.09
C ALA A 509 10.75 -28.06 21.13
N SER A 510 11.67 -27.34 20.46
CA SER A 510 13.12 -27.52 20.53
C SER A 510 13.79 -26.25 19.97
N ASP A 511 15.12 -26.16 20.01
CA ASP A 511 15.85 -25.07 19.38
C ASP A 511 15.63 -24.99 17.86
N ALA A 512 15.24 -26.09 17.24
CA ALA A 512 15.02 -26.22 15.82
C ALA A 512 13.54 -26.11 15.40
N VAL A 513 12.59 -26.18 16.33
CA VAL A 513 11.15 -26.27 16.00
C VAL A 513 10.32 -25.40 16.92
N PHE A 514 9.62 -24.46 16.31
CA PHE A 514 8.61 -23.61 16.95
C PHE A 514 7.24 -23.88 16.33
N LEU A 515 6.24 -24.11 17.17
CA LEU A 515 4.85 -24.40 16.79
C LEU A 515 3.96 -23.30 17.34
N TYR A 516 2.91 -22.92 16.58
CA TYR A 516 1.90 -22.02 17.09
C TYR A 516 0.51 -22.30 16.55
N ALA A 517 -0.49 -21.86 17.30
CA ALA A 517 -1.88 -21.77 16.85
C ALA A 517 -2.49 -20.49 17.41
N VAL A 518 -3.20 -19.75 16.57
CA VAL A 518 -3.83 -18.47 16.94
C VAL A 518 -5.20 -18.33 16.31
N THR A 519 -6.11 -17.76 17.05
CA THR A 519 -7.39 -17.26 16.51
C THR A 519 -7.52 -15.77 16.79
N ARG A 520 -7.99 -15.02 15.80
CA ARG A 520 -8.00 -13.55 15.82
C ARG A 520 -9.29 -13.00 15.25
N ARG A 521 -9.70 -11.85 15.78
CA ARG A 521 -10.76 -11.04 15.19
C ARG A 521 -10.22 -9.69 14.76
N GLY A 522 -10.37 -9.36 13.48
CA GLY A 522 -10.10 -8.05 12.90
C GLY A 522 -11.38 -7.42 12.34
N TYR A 523 -11.32 -6.14 12.00
CA TYR A 523 -12.40 -5.44 11.31
C TYR A 523 -11.87 -4.37 10.35
N ARG A 524 -12.69 -4.06 9.37
CA ARG A 524 -12.55 -2.92 8.48
C ARG A 524 -13.68 -1.94 8.77
N ALA A 525 -13.38 -0.66 8.91
CA ALA A 525 -14.35 0.37 9.25
C ALA A 525 -15.47 0.46 8.20
N GLY A 526 -16.63 0.87 8.63
CA GLY A 526 -17.71 1.28 7.73
C GLY A 526 -17.36 2.57 6.99
N GLY A 527 -18.30 3.13 6.27
CA GLY A 527 -18.09 4.35 5.51
C GLY A 527 -19.36 4.97 4.98
N ILE A 528 -19.19 5.98 4.15
CA ILE A 528 -20.26 6.78 3.55
C ILE A 528 -20.11 6.70 2.04
N ASN A 529 -21.19 6.38 1.35
CA ASN A 529 -21.25 6.40 -0.11
C ASN A 529 -21.31 7.85 -0.63
N SER A 530 -20.78 8.07 -1.81
CA SER A 530 -20.83 9.33 -2.55
C SER A 530 -21.39 9.03 -3.95
N PRO A 531 -22.22 9.88 -4.52
CA PRO A 531 -22.75 11.16 -4.04
C PRO A 531 -23.83 11.02 -2.96
N THR A 532 -24.50 12.13 -2.61
CA THR A 532 -25.69 12.10 -1.79
C THR A 532 -26.78 11.26 -2.45
N LEU A 533 -27.40 10.39 -1.68
CA LEU A 533 -28.44 9.50 -2.13
C LEU A 533 -29.81 10.00 -1.68
N ALA A 534 -30.83 9.82 -2.52
CA ALA A 534 -32.19 10.22 -2.26
C ALA A 534 -33.17 9.03 -2.32
N GLY A 535 -34.42 9.26 -1.95
CA GLY A 535 -35.51 8.29 -2.06
C GLY A 535 -35.20 6.95 -1.39
N ARG A 536 -35.35 5.86 -2.13
CA ARG A 536 -35.13 4.48 -1.65
C ARG A 536 -33.67 4.13 -1.43
N LEU A 537 -32.74 4.92 -1.95
CA LEU A 537 -31.30 4.68 -1.78
C LEU A 537 -30.74 5.29 -0.50
N VAL A 538 -31.45 6.21 0.17
CA VAL A 538 -31.01 6.84 1.43
C VAL A 538 -30.52 5.84 2.48
N PRO A 539 -31.13 4.66 2.68
CA PRO A 539 -30.63 3.66 3.65
C PRO A 539 -29.24 3.13 3.31
N PHE A 540 -28.77 3.29 2.07
CA PHE A 540 -27.46 2.85 1.61
C PHE A 540 -26.41 3.98 1.59
N GLN A 541 -26.76 5.17 2.09
CA GLN A 541 -25.81 6.30 2.19
C GLN A 541 -24.60 5.93 3.05
N SER A 542 -24.78 5.08 4.04
CA SER A 542 -23.69 4.52 4.84
C SER A 542 -23.68 2.99 4.80
N PHE A 543 -22.52 2.41 5.05
CA PHE A 543 -22.33 0.98 5.15
C PHE A 543 -21.57 0.62 6.43
N ALA A 544 -21.90 -0.53 6.99
CA ALA A 544 -21.41 -0.98 8.29
C ALA A 544 -19.97 -1.57 8.21
N PRO A 545 -19.28 -1.72 9.35
CA PRO A 545 -18.00 -2.43 9.39
C PRO A 545 -18.10 -3.89 8.93
N GLU A 546 -17.08 -4.31 8.19
CA GLU A 546 -16.81 -5.73 7.89
C GLU A 546 -15.98 -6.33 9.00
N LYS A 547 -16.24 -7.57 9.39
CA LYS A 547 -15.51 -8.29 10.45
C LYS A 547 -14.97 -9.61 9.92
N VAL A 548 -13.75 -9.96 10.35
CA VAL A 548 -13.15 -11.26 10.09
C VAL A 548 -12.81 -11.94 11.40
N THR A 549 -13.05 -13.24 11.46
CA THR A 549 -12.47 -14.13 12.49
C THR A 549 -11.66 -15.18 11.76
N ASP A 550 -10.41 -15.35 12.13
CA ASP A 550 -9.54 -16.38 11.53
C ASP A 550 -9.02 -17.38 12.58
N VAL A 551 -8.57 -18.50 12.06
CA VAL A 551 -7.75 -19.49 12.78
C VAL A 551 -6.54 -19.76 11.89
N GLU A 552 -5.36 -19.68 12.47
CA GLU A 552 -4.09 -19.97 11.84
C GLU A 552 -3.28 -20.89 12.76
N ALA A 553 -2.64 -21.88 12.18
CA ALA A 553 -1.63 -22.68 12.86
C ALA A 553 -0.33 -22.57 12.07
N GLY A 554 0.81 -22.79 12.70
CA GLY A 554 2.06 -22.74 12.00
C GLY A 554 3.17 -23.56 12.61
N VAL A 555 4.10 -23.95 11.75
CA VAL A 555 5.39 -24.53 12.11
C VAL A 555 6.49 -23.63 11.57
N ARG A 556 7.49 -23.38 12.40
CA ARG A 556 8.75 -22.76 12.05
C ARG A 556 9.83 -23.77 12.36
N SER A 557 10.73 -24.00 11.42
CA SER A 557 11.85 -24.92 11.68
C SER A 557 13.15 -24.37 11.10
N ASP A 558 14.21 -24.53 11.86
CA ASP A 558 15.58 -24.16 11.50
C ASP A 558 16.52 -25.22 12.03
N PHE A 559 17.08 -26.05 11.15
CA PHE A 559 17.93 -27.15 11.52
C PHE A 559 19.05 -27.38 10.52
N THR A 560 20.12 -28.05 10.98
CA THR A 560 21.25 -28.44 10.13
C THR A 560 21.29 -29.95 10.01
N ALA A 561 21.24 -30.48 8.79
CA ALA A 561 21.34 -31.90 8.49
C ALA A 561 22.46 -32.15 7.47
N GLY A 562 23.44 -32.95 7.80
CA GLY A 562 24.55 -33.25 6.90
C GLY A 562 25.37 -32.03 6.47
N GLY A 563 25.45 -30.98 7.30
CA GLY A 563 26.12 -29.74 6.96
C GLY A 563 25.26 -28.73 6.16
N VAL A 564 24.06 -29.12 5.74
CA VAL A 564 23.10 -28.24 5.03
C VAL A 564 22.20 -27.56 6.06
N LYS A 565 22.11 -26.21 6.02
CA LYS A 565 21.12 -25.49 6.82
C LYS A 565 19.78 -25.47 6.07
N LEU A 566 18.71 -25.80 6.81
CA LEU A 566 17.36 -25.94 6.28
C LEU A 566 16.38 -25.16 7.16
N GLN A 567 15.67 -24.22 6.56
CA GLN A 567 14.53 -23.56 7.17
C GLN A 567 13.27 -23.94 6.41
N PHE A 568 12.22 -24.30 7.15
CA PHE A 568 10.91 -24.55 6.57
C PHE A 568 9.82 -23.96 7.44
N ASN A 569 8.96 -23.14 6.85
CA ASN A 569 7.86 -22.51 7.54
C ASN A 569 6.57 -22.79 6.78
N ALA A 570 5.52 -23.18 7.49
CA ALA A 570 4.19 -23.39 6.95
C ALA A 570 3.13 -22.79 7.88
N SER A 571 2.19 -22.05 7.31
CA SER A 571 1.12 -21.38 8.05
C SER A 571 -0.23 -21.58 7.34
N PRO A 572 -0.92 -22.71 7.51
CA PRO A 572 -2.30 -22.90 7.10
C PRO A 572 -3.23 -22.00 7.90
N PHE A 573 -4.26 -21.47 7.22
CA PHE A 573 -5.23 -20.59 7.85
C PHE A 573 -6.63 -20.72 7.23
N VAL A 574 -7.64 -20.32 7.99
CA VAL A 574 -9.01 -20.14 7.52
C VAL A 574 -9.64 -18.93 8.20
N GLY A 575 -10.21 -18.01 7.40
CA GLY A 575 -10.90 -16.80 7.85
C GLY A 575 -12.35 -16.76 7.40
N TRP A 576 -13.25 -16.39 8.30
CA TRP A 576 -14.67 -16.16 8.03
C TRP A 576 -14.99 -14.69 8.12
N TYR A 577 -15.43 -14.12 6.99
CA TYR A 577 -15.79 -12.71 6.85
C TYR A 577 -17.29 -12.55 6.91
N ASN A 578 -17.75 -11.60 7.71
CA ASN A 578 -19.14 -11.24 7.89
C ASN A 578 -19.34 -9.77 7.51
N ASN A 579 -20.50 -9.43 6.98
CA ASN A 579 -20.83 -8.09 6.48
C ASN A 579 -19.80 -7.59 5.45
N VAL A 580 -19.44 -8.45 4.51
CA VAL A 580 -18.42 -8.14 3.49
C VAL A 580 -18.84 -6.90 2.71
N GLN A 581 -17.95 -5.91 2.64
CA GLN A 581 -18.16 -4.69 1.88
C GLN A 581 -17.91 -4.94 0.41
N VAL A 582 -18.96 -4.81 -0.39
CA VAL A 582 -18.94 -5.15 -1.82
C VAL A 582 -19.36 -3.95 -2.63
N PRO A 583 -18.56 -3.56 -3.66
CA PRO A 583 -19.00 -2.56 -4.61
C PRO A 583 -20.05 -3.17 -5.54
N ILE A 584 -21.15 -2.46 -5.69
CA ILE A 584 -22.18 -2.72 -6.68
C ILE A 584 -22.06 -1.64 -7.75
N SER A 585 -21.71 -2.03 -8.97
CA SER A 585 -21.57 -1.13 -10.11
C SER A 585 -22.68 -1.35 -11.13
N GLY A 586 -22.97 -0.32 -11.92
CA GLY A 586 -23.95 -0.40 -13.00
C GLY A 586 -25.40 -0.22 -12.54
N LEU A 587 -25.61 0.45 -11.40
CA LEU A 587 -26.93 0.96 -11.03
C LEU A 587 -27.36 1.96 -12.10
N ASN A 588 -28.34 1.57 -12.89
CA ASN A 588 -28.90 2.44 -13.90
C ASN A 588 -30.04 3.26 -13.29
N THR A 589 -29.69 4.41 -12.74
CA THR A 589 -30.62 5.30 -12.08
C THR A 589 -31.34 6.20 -13.07
N GLN A 590 -30.77 6.44 -14.24
CA GLN A 590 -31.27 7.37 -15.26
C GLN A 590 -32.28 6.75 -16.26
N ALA A 591 -32.40 5.44 -16.33
CA ALA A 591 -32.99 4.79 -17.49
C ALA A 591 -34.53 4.85 -17.58
N SER A 592 -35.23 5.47 -16.66
CA SER A 592 -36.67 5.21 -16.55
C SER A 592 -37.59 6.39 -16.27
N CYS A 593 -37.08 7.58 -16.23
CA CYS A 593 -37.89 8.80 -16.08
C CYS A 593 -38.25 9.44 -17.42
N SER A 594 -38.69 8.67 -18.39
CA SER A 594 -39.25 9.26 -19.61
C SER A 594 -40.65 9.77 -19.34
N THR A 595 -40.79 11.09 -19.36
CA THR A 595 -42.09 11.79 -19.32
C THR A 595 -42.94 11.60 -20.62
N THR A 596 -42.38 10.87 -21.59
CA THR A 596 -43.00 10.72 -22.92
C THR A 596 -43.52 9.31 -23.24
N ALA A 597 -43.71 8.46 -22.24
CA ALA A 597 -44.38 7.19 -22.53
C ALA A 597 -45.87 7.43 -22.85
N PRO A 598 -46.37 7.00 -24.04
CA PRO A 598 -47.80 7.10 -24.34
C PRO A 598 -48.56 6.21 -23.35
N GLY A 599 -49.38 6.82 -22.50
CA GLY A 599 -50.21 6.12 -21.55
C GLY A 599 -50.19 6.58 -20.13
N GLY A 600 -49.42 7.58 -19.78
CA GLY A 600 -49.59 8.35 -18.53
C GLY A 600 -49.40 7.65 -17.19
N THR A 601 -48.92 6.45 -17.16
CA THR A 601 -48.46 5.82 -15.92
C THR A 601 -46.94 5.91 -15.86
N ASN A 602 -46.49 6.92 -15.18
CA ASN A 602 -45.08 7.10 -14.84
C ASN A 602 -44.75 6.16 -13.67
N PRO A 603 -44.24 4.95 -13.87
CA PRO A 603 -43.82 4.16 -12.74
C PRO A 603 -42.50 4.76 -12.24
N PRO A 604 -42.35 4.99 -10.96
CA PRO A 604 -41.10 5.38 -10.38
C PRO A 604 -40.11 4.24 -10.60
N ARG A 605 -39.21 4.41 -11.54
CA ARG A 605 -38.24 3.37 -11.91
C ARG A 605 -36.80 3.81 -11.68
N SER A 606 -36.58 4.98 -11.14
CA SER A 606 -35.27 5.25 -10.55
C SER A 606 -35.18 4.51 -9.20
N PRO A 607 -34.03 4.02 -8.80
CA PRO A 607 -33.83 3.32 -7.52
C PRO A 607 -34.19 4.17 -6.31
N ASP A 608 -34.09 5.50 -6.42
CA ASP A 608 -34.40 6.43 -5.37
C ASP A 608 -35.89 6.85 -5.34
N GLY A 609 -36.63 6.57 -6.40
CA GLY A 609 -38.08 6.82 -6.48
C GLY A 609 -38.46 8.21 -7.01
N ASP A 610 -37.49 9.00 -7.47
CA ASP A 610 -37.72 10.27 -8.16
C ASP A 610 -37.15 10.25 -9.59
N CYS A 611 -37.20 11.38 -10.27
CA CYS A 611 -36.68 11.55 -11.62
C CYS A 611 -35.63 12.67 -11.68
N ASP A 612 -35.05 13.01 -10.56
CA ASP A 612 -33.97 13.99 -10.50
C ASP A 612 -32.61 13.30 -10.72
N ALA A 613 -32.16 13.24 -11.96
CA ALA A 613 -30.85 12.70 -12.32
C ALA A 613 -29.67 13.47 -11.69
N SER A 614 -29.92 14.61 -11.05
CA SER A 614 -28.85 15.39 -10.42
C SER A 614 -28.39 14.82 -9.08
N ASN A 615 -29.23 14.08 -8.41
CA ASN A 615 -28.94 13.39 -7.15
C ASN A 615 -28.64 11.90 -7.35
N ASP A 616 -28.82 11.40 -8.54
CA ASP A 616 -28.51 10.02 -8.89
C ASP A 616 -27.00 9.76 -8.90
N PRO A 617 -26.53 8.61 -8.38
CA PRO A 617 -25.16 8.20 -8.54
C PRO A 617 -24.86 7.91 -10.00
N SER A 618 -24.32 8.88 -10.72
CA SER A 618 -23.96 8.78 -12.14
C SER A 618 -23.04 7.58 -12.39
N GLY A 619 -23.50 6.58 -13.16
CA GLY A 619 -22.76 5.35 -13.42
C GLY A 619 -22.43 4.56 -12.13
N GLY A 620 -23.29 4.65 -11.15
CA GLY A 620 -23.05 4.54 -9.74
C GLY A 620 -22.41 3.24 -9.28
N THR A 621 -21.42 3.40 -8.44
CA THR A 621 -20.92 2.31 -7.60
C THR A 621 -21.27 2.60 -6.16
N LEU A 622 -22.12 1.78 -5.55
CA LEU A 622 -22.41 1.79 -4.13
C LEU A 622 -21.62 0.69 -3.42
N LEU A 623 -21.11 1.00 -2.25
CA LEU A 623 -20.61 -0.01 -1.32
C LEU A 623 -21.77 -0.45 -0.40
N VAL A 624 -22.01 -1.74 -0.34
CA VAL A 624 -23.01 -2.32 0.55
C VAL A 624 -22.42 -3.49 1.32
N ASN A 625 -23.01 -3.80 2.47
CA ASN A 625 -22.66 -5.00 3.22
C ASN A 625 -23.42 -6.19 2.63
N ALA A 626 -22.75 -7.06 1.90
CA ALA A 626 -23.38 -8.16 1.16
C ALA A 626 -22.81 -9.52 1.57
N GLY A 627 -23.30 -10.05 2.69
CA GLY A 627 -23.16 -11.48 2.96
C GLY A 627 -21.90 -11.93 3.69
N LYS A 628 -21.57 -13.21 3.50
CA LYS A 628 -20.50 -13.92 4.21
C LYS A 628 -19.57 -14.60 3.22
N THR A 629 -18.30 -14.57 3.50
CA THR A 629 -17.28 -15.25 2.70
C THR A 629 -16.32 -16.05 3.58
N ARG A 630 -15.67 -17.07 2.99
CA ARG A 630 -14.61 -17.82 3.61
C ARG A 630 -13.34 -17.71 2.74
N VAL A 631 -12.22 -17.40 3.38
CA VAL A 631 -10.90 -17.44 2.78
C VAL A 631 -10.09 -18.49 3.54
N ALA A 632 -9.61 -19.51 2.85
CA ALA A 632 -8.69 -20.50 3.40
C ALA A 632 -7.44 -20.56 2.56
N GLY A 633 -6.33 -20.97 3.15
CA GLY A 633 -5.09 -21.07 2.40
C GLY A 633 -3.93 -21.57 3.25
N ILE A 634 -2.77 -21.54 2.61
CA ILE A 634 -1.49 -21.83 3.26
C ILE A 634 -0.43 -20.88 2.74
N ASP A 635 0.35 -20.33 3.66
CA ASP A 635 1.59 -19.62 3.37
C ASP A 635 2.77 -20.57 3.65
N LEU A 636 3.66 -20.71 2.69
CA LEU A 636 4.84 -21.57 2.76
C LEU A 636 6.09 -20.74 2.49
N SER A 637 7.17 -21.02 3.22
CA SER A 637 8.51 -20.54 2.87
C SER A 637 9.56 -21.58 3.27
N THR A 638 10.60 -21.66 2.48
CA THR A 638 11.76 -22.52 2.76
C THR A 638 13.04 -21.84 2.33
N ARG A 639 14.10 -22.10 3.06
CA ARG A 639 15.48 -21.75 2.69
C ARG A 639 16.34 -23.00 2.84
N ILE A 640 17.12 -23.29 1.82
CA ILE A 640 18.07 -24.40 1.78
C ILE A 640 19.44 -23.80 1.51
N GLN A 641 20.38 -24.00 2.43
CA GLN A 641 21.75 -23.48 2.30
C GLN A 641 22.73 -24.67 2.37
N PRO A 642 23.04 -25.26 1.19
CA PRO A 642 23.96 -26.41 1.12
C PRO A 642 25.38 -26.09 1.53
N THR A 643 25.82 -24.85 1.32
CA THR A 643 27.15 -24.34 1.70
C THR A 643 27.02 -22.90 2.21
N SER A 644 28.07 -22.38 2.84
CA SER A 644 28.09 -20.96 3.25
C SER A 644 27.94 -19.97 2.08
N THR A 645 28.24 -20.42 0.85
CA THR A 645 28.23 -19.59 -0.36
C THR A 645 27.01 -19.76 -1.24
N LEU A 646 26.16 -20.78 -1.00
CA LEU A 646 25.03 -21.09 -1.86
C LEU A 646 23.74 -21.23 -1.03
N ALA A 647 22.72 -20.47 -1.40
CA ALA A 647 21.40 -20.53 -0.76
C ALA A 647 20.29 -20.51 -1.82
N PHE A 648 19.24 -21.28 -1.55
CA PHE A 648 17.99 -21.31 -2.30
C PHE A 648 16.85 -20.91 -1.38
N ASP A 649 16.04 -19.96 -1.83
CA ASP A 649 14.83 -19.52 -1.15
C ASP A 649 13.61 -19.87 -2.00
N ALA A 650 12.54 -20.36 -1.39
CA ALA A 650 11.26 -20.51 -2.06
C ALA A 650 10.12 -20.12 -1.15
N GLY A 651 9.07 -19.58 -1.74
CA GLY A 651 7.86 -19.18 -1.03
C GLY A 651 6.62 -19.42 -1.89
N ALA A 652 5.51 -19.77 -1.27
CA ALA A 652 4.24 -19.92 -1.95
C ALA A 652 3.08 -19.49 -1.06
N THR A 653 2.05 -18.93 -1.67
CA THR A 653 0.73 -18.74 -1.06
C THR A 653 -0.32 -19.39 -1.96
N LEU A 654 -1.12 -20.29 -1.38
CA LEU A 654 -2.22 -20.96 -2.03
C LEU A 654 -3.52 -20.55 -1.33
N LEU A 655 -4.54 -20.10 -2.11
CA LEU A 655 -5.80 -19.57 -1.58
C LEU A 655 -7.01 -20.31 -2.15
N ASP A 656 -7.95 -20.66 -1.28
CA ASP A 656 -9.32 -21.09 -1.62
C ASP A 656 -10.30 -20.04 -1.09
N LEU A 657 -11.01 -19.42 -2.02
CA LEU A 657 -11.92 -18.31 -1.77
C LEU A 657 -13.35 -18.76 -2.11
N LYS A 658 -14.24 -18.77 -1.09
CA LYS A 658 -15.64 -19.18 -1.28
C LYS A 658 -16.60 -18.13 -0.74
N SER A 659 -17.47 -17.62 -1.60
CA SER A 659 -18.65 -16.89 -1.18
C SER A 659 -19.67 -17.87 -0.60
N ARG A 660 -20.05 -17.69 0.67
CA ARG A 660 -21.01 -18.59 1.34
C ARG A 660 -22.45 -18.13 1.18
N SER A 661 -22.68 -16.86 1.32
CA SER A 661 -23.97 -16.24 1.03
C SER A 661 -23.74 -14.80 0.59
N LEU A 662 -24.41 -14.38 -0.46
CA LEU A 662 -24.51 -13.01 -0.89
C LEU A 662 -25.96 -12.60 -0.76
N THR A 663 -26.20 -11.67 0.14
CA THR A 663 -27.53 -11.13 0.39
C THR A 663 -27.50 -9.68 -0.06
N VAL A 664 -27.97 -9.46 -1.28
CA VAL A 664 -28.23 -8.09 -1.74
C VAL A 664 -29.51 -7.62 -1.07
N PRO A 665 -29.54 -6.40 -0.52
CA PRO A 665 -30.77 -5.79 -0.06
C PRO A 665 -31.90 -5.90 -1.09
N ALA A 666 -33.11 -6.16 -0.66
CA ALA A 666 -34.25 -6.44 -1.56
C ALA A 666 -34.48 -5.27 -2.53
N ASP A 667 -34.30 -4.03 -2.06
CA ASP A 667 -34.48 -2.82 -2.83
C ASP A 667 -33.48 -2.64 -3.98
N LEU A 668 -32.29 -3.26 -3.87
CA LEU A 668 -31.26 -3.22 -4.91
C LEU A 668 -31.34 -4.39 -5.88
N ARG A 669 -32.05 -5.48 -5.56
CA ARG A 669 -32.15 -6.69 -6.42
C ARG A 669 -32.70 -6.42 -7.82
N PRO A 670 -33.72 -5.55 -8.01
CA PRO A 670 -34.27 -5.29 -9.34
C PRO A 670 -33.25 -4.67 -10.32
N TYR A 671 -32.20 -4.03 -9.80
CA TYR A 671 -31.21 -3.29 -10.58
C TYR A 671 -29.94 -4.08 -10.85
N LEU A 672 -29.85 -5.32 -10.37
CA LEU A 672 -28.68 -6.17 -10.45
C LEU A 672 -28.95 -7.37 -11.37
N ALA A 673 -28.52 -7.30 -12.61
CA ALA A 673 -28.69 -8.36 -13.58
C ALA A 673 -28.01 -9.68 -13.16
N ALA A 674 -26.92 -9.64 -12.44
CA ALA A 674 -26.29 -10.77 -11.73
C ALA A 674 -25.22 -10.27 -10.79
N LEU A 675 -25.38 -10.42 -9.48
CA LEU A 675 -24.31 -10.17 -8.53
C LEU A 675 -23.37 -11.38 -8.46
N LYS A 676 -22.41 -11.44 -9.31
CA LYS A 676 -21.24 -12.29 -9.09
C LYS A 676 -20.25 -11.44 -8.30
N VAL A 677 -20.25 -11.58 -6.97
CA VAL A 677 -19.22 -10.96 -6.15
C VAL A 677 -17.94 -11.78 -6.32
N PRO A 678 -17.03 -11.30 -7.11
CA PRO A 678 -15.71 -11.88 -7.14
C PRO A 678 -14.87 -11.25 -6.05
N PHE A 679 -14.00 -12.06 -5.46
CA PHE A 679 -12.83 -11.51 -4.81
C PHE A 679 -11.99 -10.82 -5.88
N ASN A 680 -11.85 -9.50 -5.76
CA ASN A 680 -11.05 -8.70 -6.68
C ASN A 680 -9.61 -8.64 -6.20
N LEU A 681 -8.66 -8.53 -7.12
CA LEU A 681 -7.23 -8.34 -6.84
C LEU A 681 -6.61 -9.48 -6.01
N VAL A 682 -6.96 -10.72 -6.35
CA VAL A 682 -6.47 -11.91 -5.66
C VAL A 682 -5.95 -12.93 -6.66
N ALA A 683 -4.66 -13.24 -6.54
CA ALA A 683 -4.10 -14.44 -7.15
C ALA A 683 -4.36 -15.64 -6.23
N LYS A 684 -4.92 -16.73 -6.76
CA LYS A 684 -5.14 -17.96 -5.97
C LYS A 684 -3.84 -18.68 -5.67
N THR A 685 -2.85 -18.52 -6.52
CA THR A 685 -1.52 -19.11 -6.37
C THR A 685 -0.48 -18.04 -6.70
N THR A 686 0.45 -17.83 -5.79
CA THR A 686 1.66 -17.07 -6.02
C THR A 686 2.85 -17.89 -5.55
N VAL A 687 3.93 -17.88 -6.33
CA VAL A 687 5.17 -18.59 -6.01
C VAL A 687 6.34 -17.66 -6.22
N THR A 688 7.30 -17.72 -5.31
CA THR A 688 8.59 -17.07 -5.44
C THR A 688 9.69 -18.11 -5.32
N ALA A 689 10.79 -17.94 -6.06
CA ALA A 689 12.00 -18.72 -5.85
C ALA A 689 13.20 -17.80 -6.01
N GLY A 690 14.25 -18.04 -5.25
CA GLY A 690 15.49 -17.27 -5.26
C GLY A 690 16.70 -18.18 -5.21
N LEU A 691 17.76 -17.76 -5.88
CA LEU A 691 19.09 -18.32 -5.78
C LEU A 691 20.04 -17.18 -5.39
N ARG A 692 20.84 -17.43 -4.34
CA ARG A 692 21.97 -16.58 -3.99
C ARG A 692 23.24 -17.46 -4.03
N TRP A 693 24.22 -16.99 -4.79
CA TRP A 693 25.49 -17.70 -4.93
C TRP A 693 26.66 -16.73 -4.82
N THR A 694 27.45 -16.86 -3.76
CA THR A 694 28.75 -16.20 -3.65
C THR A 694 29.73 -17.00 -4.48
N LEU A 695 30.14 -16.43 -5.60
CA LEU A 695 31.01 -17.06 -6.59
C LEU A 695 32.44 -17.21 -6.04
N PRO A 696 33.12 -18.35 -6.30
CA PRO A 696 34.50 -18.57 -5.84
C PRO A 696 35.52 -17.90 -6.78
N VAL A 697 35.27 -16.61 -7.11
CA VAL A 697 36.26 -15.78 -7.84
C VAL A 697 37.10 -15.03 -6.83
N SER A 698 38.35 -14.73 -7.24
CA SER A 698 39.42 -14.19 -6.38
C SER A 698 38.91 -13.18 -5.35
N PRO A 699 38.90 -13.53 -4.06
CA PRO A 699 38.40 -12.64 -3.00
C PRO A 699 39.17 -11.32 -2.92
N SER A 700 40.41 -11.30 -3.39
CA SER A 700 41.25 -10.08 -3.44
C SER A 700 40.77 -8.99 -4.41
N PHE A 701 39.85 -9.32 -5.33
CA PHE A 701 39.26 -8.32 -6.22
C PHE A 701 37.94 -7.78 -5.66
N ALA A 702 37.00 -8.67 -5.33
CA ALA A 702 35.71 -8.32 -4.76
C ALA A 702 34.98 -9.61 -4.32
N GLU A 703 34.18 -9.54 -3.27
CA GLU A 703 33.17 -10.58 -3.01
C GLU A 703 32.12 -10.50 -4.12
N THR A 704 32.01 -11.54 -4.93
CA THR A 704 31.09 -11.58 -6.07
C THR A 704 29.86 -12.41 -5.72
N VAL A 705 28.68 -11.78 -5.68
CA VAL A 705 27.42 -12.43 -5.34
C VAL A 705 26.47 -12.38 -6.52
N PHE A 706 26.01 -13.52 -6.97
CA PHE A 706 24.99 -13.67 -8.00
C PHE A 706 23.63 -13.98 -7.35
N ASN A 707 22.61 -13.21 -7.73
CA ASN A 707 21.22 -13.38 -7.31
C ASN A 707 20.33 -13.61 -8.54
N LEU A 708 19.43 -14.59 -8.45
CA LEU A 708 18.40 -14.87 -9.44
C LEU A 708 17.06 -15.05 -8.74
N ASP A 709 16.04 -14.38 -9.20
CA ASP A 709 14.70 -14.39 -8.59
C ASP A 709 13.65 -14.74 -9.62
N TYR A 710 12.75 -15.63 -9.25
CA TYR A 710 11.58 -16.02 -10.00
C TYR A 710 10.32 -15.65 -9.23
N TYR A 711 9.31 -15.17 -9.94
CA TYR A 711 7.97 -14.89 -9.43
C TYR A 711 6.91 -15.43 -10.37
N HIS A 712 5.92 -16.14 -9.83
CA HIS A 712 4.72 -16.56 -10.52
C HIS A 712 3.47 -15.99 -9.87
N SER A 713 2.53 -15.47 -10.69
CA SER A 713 1.16 -15.13 -10.27
C SER A 713 0.17 -15.86 -11.15
N SER A 714 -0.74 -16.61 -10.55
CA SER A 714 -1.90 -17.15 -11.25
C SER A 714 -2.81 -16.01 -11.73
N LYS A 715 -3.79 -16.33 -12.58
CA LYS A 715 -4.78 -15.34 -13.05
C LYS A 715 -5.46 -14.61 -11.90
N VAL A 716 -5.66 -13.30 -12.08
CA VAL A 716 -6.29 -12.41 -11.10
C VAL A 716 -7.54 -11.80 -11.71
N ARG A 717 -8.65 -11.80 -10.99
CA ARG A 717 -9.80 -10.98 -11.36
C ARG A 717 -9.58 -9.56 -10.85
N SER A 718 -9.72 -8.58 -11.73
CA SER A 718 -9.67 -7.16 -11.42
C SER A 718 -10.89 -6.48 -12.02
N SER A 719 -11.87 -6.14 -11.18
CA SER A 719 -13.18 -5.67 -11.63
C SER A 719 -13.82 -6.66 -12.63
N ASP A 720 -14.15 -6.20 -13.82
CA ASP A 720 -14.80 -7.00 -14.86
C ASP A 720 -13.81 -7.75 -15.79
N GLN A 721 -12.51 -7.58 -15.55
CA GLN A 721 -11.46 -8.23 -16.35
C GLN A 721 -10.77 -9.37 -15.57
N VAL A 722 -10.25 -10.32 -16.31
CA VAL A 722 -9.33 -11.33 -15.78
C VAL A 722 -7.94 -11.04 -16.33
N LEU A 723 -7.04 -10.66 -15.44
CA LEU A 723 -5.62 -10.51 -15.74
C LEU A 723 -5.01 -11.91 -15.91
N PRO A 724 -4.33 -12.21 -17.03
CA PRO A 724 -3.68 -13.50 -17.25
C PRO A 724 -2.60 -13.80 -16.20
N ALA A 725 -2.31 -15.07 -16.00
CA ALA A 725 -1.15 -15.51 -15.23
C ALA A 725 0.16 -15.06 -15.91
N TYR A 726 1.17 -14.80 -15.09
CA TYR A 726 2.47 -14.38 -15.60
C TYR A 726 3.63 -14.82 -14.70
N ASP A 727 4.80 -14.87 -15.32
CA ASP A 727 6.07 -15.21 -14.69
C ASP A 727 7.05 -14.08 -14.91
N LEU A 728 7.86 -13.77 -13.88
CA LEU A 728 8.96 -12.80 -13.95
C LEU A 728 10.25 -13.44 -13.46
N VAL A 729 11.35 -13.09 -14.10
CA VAL A 729 12.69 -13.44 -13.67
C VAL A 729 13.51 -12.18 -13.55
N ASN A 730 14.16 -11.99 -12.41
CA ASN A 730 15.10 -10.89 -12.16
C ASN A 730 16.47 -11.45 -11.83
N SER A 731 17.53 -10.72 -12.16
CA SER A 731 18.89 -11.11 -11.85
C SER A 731 19.70 -9.91 -11.37
N ARG A 732 20.68 -10.18 -10.49
CA ARG A 732 21.61 -9.18 -9.98
C ARG A 732 22.98 -9.83 -9.74
N LEU A 733 24.03 -9.13 -10.11
CA LEU A 733 25.40 -9.46 -9.80
C LEU A 733 26.01 -8.32 -8.99
N ASP A 734 26.45 -8.62 -7.78
CA ASP A 734 27.08 -7.69 -6.86
C ASP A 734 28.58 -7.98 -6.79
N LEU A 735 29.41 -6.94 -6.91
CA LEU A 735 30.84 -6.91 -6.65
C LEU A 735 31.05 -6.06 -5.40
N ASN A 736 31.15 -6.68 -4.24
CA ASN A 736 31.25 -5.99 -2.95
C ASN A 736 32.70 -5.81 -2.54
N GLY A 737 33.06 -4.62 -2.04
CA GLY A 737 34.39 -4.36 -1.49
C GLY A 737 35.50 -4.40 -2.53
N ILE A 738 35.34 -3.74 -3.67
CA ILE A 738 36.28 -3.79 -4.79
C ILE A 738 37.68 -3.33 -4.37
N GLY A 739 38.70 -4.20 -4.54
CA GLY A 739 40.09 -3.91 -4.20
C GLY A 739 40.26 -3.60 -2.70
N ASP A 740 39.59 -4.34 -1.81
CA ASP A 740 39.54 -4.10 -0.38
C ASP A 740 39.01 -2.70 0.03
N SER A 741 38.34 -2.01 -0.90
CA SER A 741 37.75 -0.71 -0.67
C SER A 741 36.32 -0.85 -0.11
N ARG A 742 35.72 0.26 0.26
CA ARG A 742 34.32 0.35 0.68
C ARG A 742 33.36 0.63 -0.48
N ALA A 743 33.80 0.35 -1.72
CA ALA A 743 33.04 0.54 -2.93
C ALA A 743 32.42 -0.78 -3.41
N ASP A 744 31.14 -0.75 -3.75
CA ASP A 744 30.40 -1.85 -4.35
C ASP A 744 29.94 -1.43 -5.75
N ILE A 745 29.98 -2.36 -6.72
CA ILE A 745 29.35 -2.19 -8.03
C ILE A 745 28.38 -3.33 -8.25
N SER A 746 27.21 -2.99 -8.76
CA SER A 746 26.20 -4.01 -9.02
C SER A 746 25.60 -3.84 -10.41
N PHE A 747 25.36 -4.95 -11.10
CA PHE A 747 24.63 -5.03 -12.35
C PHE A 747 23.29 -5.71 -12.10
N PHE A 748 22.20 -5.16 -12.63
CA PHE A 748 20.89 -5.73 -12.43
C PHE A 748 20.06 -5.76 -13.71
N VAL A 749 19.23 -6.77 -13.82
CA VAL A 749 18.19 -6.91 -14.84
C VAL A 749 16.89 -7.32 -14.18
N ARG A 750 15.82 -6.58 -14.44
CA ARG A 750 14.46 -6.91 -14.03
C ARG A 750 13.64 -7.29 -15.24
N ASN A 751 12.69 -8.22 -15.06
CA ASN A 751 11.90 -8.79 -16.15
C ASN A 751 12.81 -9.25 -17.29
N LEU A 752 13.76 -10.15 -16.99
CA LEU A 752 14.84 -10.60 -17.87
C LEU A 752 14.35 -11.03 -19.27
N PHE A 753 13.17 -11.67 -19.32
CA PHE A 753 12.58 -12.18 -20.58
C PHE A 753 11.62 -11.19 -21.26
N ASP A 754 11.58 -9.93 -20.81
CA ASP A 754 10.68 -8.87 -21.32
C ASP A 754 9.20 -9.31 -21.40
N LYS A 755 8.75 -10.03 -20.38
CA LYS A 755 7.36 -10.49 -20.31
C LYS A 755 6.40 -9.31 -20.33
N LYS A 756 5.48 -9.30 -21.28
CA LYS A 756 4.36 -8.35 -21.32
C LYS A 756 3.23 -8.90 -20.47
N TYR A 757 2.89 -8.20 -19.38
CA TYR A 757 1.86 -8.64 -18.45
C TYR A 757 1.01 -7.46 -17.97
N LEU A 758 -0.27 -7.72 -17.76
CA LEU A 758 -1.20 -6.79 -17.14
C LEU A 758 -1.02 -6.84 -15.62
N ALA A 759 -0.58 -5.74 -15.04
CA ALA A 759 -0.41 -5.59 -13.59
C ALA A 759 -1.72 -5.24 -12.88
N SER A 760 -2.56 -4.40 -13.52
CA SER A 760 -3.89 -4.06 -13.03
C SER A 760 -4.80 -3.64 -14.18
N SER A 761 -6.11 -3.54 -13.93
CA SER A 761 -7.07 -2.97 -14.89
C SER A 761 -7.69 -1.69 -14.33
N ASN A 762 -8.05 -0.78 -15.21
CA ASN A 762 -8.97 0.29 -14.87
C ASN A 762 -10.37 -0.28 -14.62
N VAL A 763 -11.17 0.45 -13.86
CA VAL A 763 -12.58 0.14 -13.69
C VAL A 763 -13.29 0.50 -15.00
N GLY A 764 -13.11 -0.36 -16.01
CA GLY A 764 -13.95 -0.35 -17.18
C GLY A 764 -15.28 -0.97 -16.80
N SER A 765 -16.39 -0.35 -17.14
CA SER A 765 -17.68 -0.97 -16.93
C SER A 765 -18.23 -1.50 -18.24
N ALA A 766 -18.91 -2.65 -18.18
CA ALA A 766 -19.69 -3.14 -19.29
C ALA A 766 -20.70 -2.07 -19.79
N ALA A 767 -21.15 -1.20 -18.89
CA ALA A 767 -22.01 -0.06 -19.22
C ALA A 767 -21.35 0.95 -20.17
N LEU A 768 -20.02 1.13 -20.10
CA LEU A 768 -19.28 1.98 -21.04
C LEU A 768 -18.87 1.22 -22.30
N GLY A 769 -18.79 -0.11 -22.24
CA GLY A 769 -18.34 -0.96 -23.35
C GLY A 769 -16.83 -0.99 -23.56
N ILE A 770 -16.03 -0.51 -22.60
CA ILE A 770 -14.58 -0.34 -22.75
C ILE A 770 -13.84 -1.01 -21.61
N PHE A 771 -12.71 -1.62 -21.94
CA PHE A 771 -11.78 -2.20 -20.98
C PHE A 771 -10.37 -1.71 -21.26
N SER A 772 -9.69 -1.25 -20.24
CA SER A 772 -8.30 -0.83 -20.31
C SER A 772 -7.52 -1.35 -19.11
N GLY A 773 -6.21 -1.26 -19.16
CA GLY A 773 -5.37 -1.71 -18.05
C GLY A 773 -3.95 -1.19 -18.12
N PHE A 774 -3.23 -1.40 -17.02
CA PHE A 774 -1.85 -1.00 -16.83
C PHE A 774 -0.93 -2.19 -17.02
N TYR A 775 0.01 -2.09 -17.96
CA TYR A 775 1.03 -3.11 -18.14
C TYR A 775 2.19 -2.90 -17.17
N GLY A 776 2.69 -3.99 -16.60
CA GLY A 776 3.87 -3.96 -15.75
C GLY A 776 5.13 -3.54 -16.50
N ALA A 777 6.21 -3.26 -15.77
CA ALA A 777 7.46 -2.77 -16.34
C ALA A 777 8.04 -3.70 -17.43
N PRO A 778 8.60 -3.18 -18.53
CA PRO A 778 9.37 -3.96 -19.48
C PRO A 778 10.68 -4.43 -18.85
N ARG A 779 11.53 -5.09 -19.60
CA ARG A 779 12.88 -5.38 -19.16
C ARG A 779 13.63 -4.07 -18.87
N THR A 780 14.05 -3.91 -17.60
CA THR A 780 14.90 -2.82 -17.17
C THR A 780 16.23 -3.36 -16.67
N TYR A 781 17.31 -2.66 -17.00
CA TYR A 781 18.67 -3.04 -16.60
C TYR A 781 19.51 -1.81 -16.32
N GLY A 782 20.55 -2.00 -15.55
CA GLY A 782 21.44 -0.89 -15.19
C GLY A 782 22.60 -1.31 -14.33
N VAL A 783 23.38 -0.32 -13.98
CA VAL A 783 24.51 -0.40 -13.06
C VAL A 783 24.24 0.48 -11.85
N GLU A 784 24.72 0.04 -10.71
CA GLU A 784 24.65 0.76 -9.44
C GLU A 784 26.04 0.76 -8.81
N VAL A 785 26.47 1.91 -8.32
CA VAL A 785 27.69 2.09 -7.56
C VAL A 785 27.30 2.58 -6.18
N ARG A 786 27.86 1.98 -5.14
CA ARG A 786 27.68 2.37 -3.74
C ARG A 786 29.04 2.54 -3.08
N TYR A 787 29.18 3.60 -2.31
CA TYR A 787 30.35 3.82 -1.46
C TYR A 787 29.91 3.99 -0.02
N ARG A 788 30.54 3.24 0.89
CA ARG A 788 30.31 3.32 2.34
C ARG A 788 31.45 4.08 2.98
N PHE A 789 31.16 4.84 4.04
CA PHE A 789 32.16 5.58 4.79
C PHE A 789 31.85 5.56 6.30
N GLY A 790 32.84 5.79 7.13
CA GLY A 790 32.69 5.59 8.58
C GLY A 790 32.86 4.09 8.93
N GLU A 791 33.01 3.76 10.23
CA GLU A 791 33.40 2.48 10.86
C GLU A 791 34.84 2.05 10.67
#